data_4f9554b6a84dfd2bc39221b3f5644033
#
_entry.id   4f9554b6a84dfd2bc39221b3f5644033
#
_cell.length_a   1.000
_cell.length_b   1.000
_cell.length_c   1.000
_cell.angle_alpha   90.00
_cell.angle_beta   90.00
_cell.angle_gamma   90.00
#
_symmetry.space_group_name_H-M   'P 1'
#
loop_
_entity.id
_entity.type
_entity.pdbx_description
1 polymer ?
#
loop_
_entity_poly.entity_id
_entity_poly.type
_entity_poly.pdbx_seq_one_letter_code
_entity_poly.pdbx_strand_id
1 'polypeptide(L)'
;MDFQLVSDYRPRGDQGRAIQELVSGLAAGEQHQTLLGVTGSGKTFTMAKIIEQLNRPALILAHNKTLAAQLFHEFKQFFPDNAVEYFVSYYDYYQPEAYIPSGDLYIEKEATINEELDKLRLSATRSLFERRDAIIVSSVSCIYGLGSPEAYYGMLLLLEKGQKIRREDITRRLVEILYERNDGDFRRGTFRVRGDVIEVYPTYDEMAYRIELFGNEIDTLSQIDPLFGTVRQKYARLPIYPKSHYVVQPERKKTAIESILEELGVWEKQLESEGRLVESQRIHQRTRFDLEMIKSMGYCHGIENYSRHFSGRLPGEPPPTLLDYFPRDYLVFIDESHVTVPQLHGMWHGDRSRKQNLVDYGFRLPSAMDNRPLKFEEFETRTHQTIYVSATPGPYELTKSAGVVVEQIIRPTGLVDPEVEIRPIRGQIDDLLAEIRLRVERNERVLVTVLTKRMAEDLSGYYSEVGVKCRYMHSEIETLERVRLLRDLRRGEYDVLIGINLLREGLDLPEVSLVAILDADKEGFLRSSGSLIQTIGRAARHLSGRAILYADVMTDSIRRALDETDRRRTVQQAHNEEHGITPTSIMRSLDMSLVHILKAEYADLTSQDDAVPEFNTQQELDSYIGKLESDMREAAKKFEFEKAAKLRDNIKDLRTKEFLFS
;
A
#
# COMPACT_ATOMS: atom_id res chain seq x y z
N MET A 1 20.14 18.19 0.05
CA MET A 1 21.09 17.20 0.57
C MET A 1 21.30 16.17 -0.51
N ASP A 2 22.46 15.51 -0.53
CA ASP A 2 22.70 14.41 -1.46
C ASP A 2 22.26 13.10 -0.83
N PHE A 3 21.91 12.12 -1.66
CA PHE A 3 21.64 10.77 -1.16
C PHE A 3 22.90 10.13 -0.65
N GLN A 4 22.85 9.61 0.57
CA GLN A 4 23.95 8.90 1.22
C GLN A 4 23.50 7.49 1.59
N LEU A 5 23.95 6.52 0.82
CA LEU A 5 23.62 5.12 1.07
C LEU A 5 24.51 4.57 2.20
N VAL A 6 23.87 4.12 3.27
CA VAL A 6 24.52 3.46 4.41
C VAL A 6 24.26 1.96 4.30
N SER A 7 25.32 1.20 4.00
CA SER A 7 25.19 -0.25 3.87
C SER A 7 26.56 -0.94 3.96
N ASP A 8 26.59 -2.09 4.62
CA ASP A 8 27.76 -3.00 4.62
C ASP A 8 27.87 -3.81 3.32
N TYR A 9 26.81 -3.77 2.48
CA TYR A 9 26.79 -4.50 1.22
C TYR A 9 27.62 -3.80 0.14
N ARG A 10 28.35 -4.61 -0.63
CA ARG A 10 29.04 -4.17 -1.85
C ARG A 10 28.41 -4.88 -3.06
N PRO A 11 28.39 -4.24 -4.24
CA PRO A 11 27.90 -4.91 -5.45
C PRO A 11 28.61 -6.24 -5.68
N ARG A 12 27.86 -7.31 -5.90
CA ARG A 12 28.36 -8.66 -6.16
C ARG A 12 27.66 -9.25 -7.39
N GLY A 13 28.29 -10.21 -8.04
CA GLY A 13 27.77 -10.84 -9.23
C GLY A 13 27.47 -9.81 -10.33
N ASP A 14 26.26 -9.87 -10.88
CA ASP A 14 25.80 -8.98 -11.96
C ASP A 14 25.49 -7.55 -11.49
N GLN A 15 25.36 -7.28 -10.18
CA GLN A 15 24.90 -5.99 -9.67
C GLN A 15 25.74 -4.82 -10.17
N GLY A 16 27.07 -4.94 -10.14
CA GLY A 16 27.97 -3.87 -10.58
C GLY A 16 27.75 -3.49 -12.05
N ARG A 17 27.66 -4.49 -12.92
CA ARG A 17 27.36 -4.32 -14.35
C ARG A 17 25.98 -3.72 -14.56
N ALA A 18 24.95 -4.28 -13.92
CA ALA A 18 23.58 -3.82 -14.04
C ALA A 18 23.41 -2.35 -13.61
N ILE A 19 24.06 -1.93 -12.50
CA ILE A 19 24.07 -0.54 -12.06
C ILE A 19 24.70 0.37 -13.13
N GLN A 20 25.87 -0.01 -13.67
CA GLN A 20 26.55 0.79 -14.68
C GLN A 20 25.74 0.92 -15.98
N GLU A 21 25.17 -0.17 -16.47
CA GLU A 21 24.35 -0.17 -17.69
C GLU A 21 23.12 0.72 -17.51
N LEU A 22 22.36 0.56 -16.42
CA LEU A 22 21.16 1.35 -16.14
C LEU A 22 21.48 2.85 -15.94
N VAL A 23 22.52 3.17 -15.19
CA VAL A 23 22.95 4.57 -14.98
C VAL A 23 23.42 5.21 -16.30
N SER A 24 24.16 4.46 -17.12
CA SER A 24 24.62 4.96 -18.42
C SER A 24 23.46 5.21 -19.38
N GLY A 25 22.45 4.31 -19.42
CA GLY A 25 21.25 4.50 -20.22
C GLY A 25 20.44 5.73 -19.77
N LEU A 26 20.26 5.91 -18.45
CA LEU A 26 19.59 7.10 -17.91
C LEU A 26 20.35 8.40 -18.25
N ALA A 27 21.68 8.37 -18.16
CA ALA A 27 22.52 9.52 -18.52
C ALA A 27 22.48 9.80 -20.03
N ALA A 28 22.31 8.78 -20.88
CA ALA A 28 22.12 8.90 -22.32
C ALA A 28 20.70 9.40 -22.71
N GLY A 29 19.79 9.50 -21.74
CA GLY A 29 18.43 9.98 -21.97
C GLY A 29 17.40 8.89 -22.32
N GLU A 30 17.74 7.61 -22.12
CA GLU A 30 16.79 6.52 -22.30
C GLU A 30 15.60 6.70 -21.33
N GLN A 31 14.40 6.63 -21.90
CA GLN A 31 13.15 6.84 -21.14
C GLN A 31 12.68 5.58 -20.43
N HIS A 32 12.95 4.41 -21.01
CA HIS A 32 12.46 3.14 -20.51
C HIS A 32 13.58 2.10 -20.52
N GLN A 33 13.85 1.50 -19.36
CA GLN A 33 14.80 0.42 -19.20
C GLN A 33 14.19 -0.72 -18.41
N THR A 34 14.62 -1.96 -18.69
CA THR A 34 14.11 -3.15 -17.99
C THR A 34 15.25 -3.85 -17.27
N LEU A 35 15.10 -3.99 -15.94
CA LEU A 35 15.95 -4.81 -15.08
C LEU A 35 15.28 -6.18 -14.86
N LEU A 36 15.81 -7.22 -15.50
CA LEU A 36 15.43 -8.59 -15.19
C LEU A 36 16.24 -9.06 -13.99
N GLY A 37 15.64 -8.98 -12.82
CA GLY A 37 16.28 -9.36 -11.56
C GLY A 37 15.59 -10.57 -10.93
N VAL A 38 16.30 -11.70 -10.81
CA VAL A 38 15.74 -12.88 -10.16
C VAL A 38 15.48 -12.65 -8.66
N THR A 39 14.62 -13.45 -8.06
CA THR A 39 14.37 -13.39 -6.63
C THR A 39 15.66 -13.67 -5.85
N GLY A 40 16.01 -12.78 -4.92
CA GLY A 40 17.24 -12.92 -4.11
C GLY A 40 18.52 -12.38 -4.76
N SER A 41 18.46 -11.78 -5.96
CA SER A 41 19.64 -11.14 -6.58
C SER A 41 19.99 -9.77 -5.99
N GLY A 42 19.17 -9.21 -5.10
CA GLY A 42 19.39 -7.91 -4.47
C GLY A 42 18.94 -6.71 -5.29
N LYS A 43 17.80 -6.83 -5.99
CA LYS A 43 17.19 -5.74 -6.80
C LYS A 43 17.04 -4.43 -6.04
N THR A 44 16.58 -4.45 -4.77
CA THR A 44 16.42 -3.25 -3.93
C THR A 44 17.75 -2.52 -3.74
N PHE A 45 18.82 -3.26 -3.49
CA PHE A 45 20.16 -2.67 -3.37
C PHE A 45 20.65 -2.04 -4.67
N THR A 46 20.35 -2.68 -5.82
CA THR A 46 20.66 -2.12 -7.14
C THR A 46 19.91 -0.82 -7.38
N MET A 47 18.60 -0.77 -7.09
CA MET A 47 17.82 0.47 -7.15
C MET A 47 18.40 1.57 -6.25
N ALA A 48 18.75 1.23 -5.00
CA ALA A 48 19.34 2.17 -4.07
C ALA A 48 20.67 2.75 -4.58
N LYS A 49 21.53 1.92 -5.17
CA LYS A 49 22.79 2.36 -5.79
C LYS A 49 22.60 3.27 -6.99
N ILE A 50 21.58 3.05 -7.80
CA ILE A 50 21.22 3.94 -8.92
C ILE A 50 20.76 5.30 -8.40
N ILE A 51 19.91 5.33 -7.37
CA ILE A 51 19.42 6.56 -6.73
C ILE A 51 20.59 7.37 -6.15
N GLU A 52 21.50 6.71 -5.42
CA GLU A 52 22.70 7.35 -4.86
C GLU A 52 23.56 7.99 -5.95
N GLN A 53 23.84 7.26 -7.04
CA GLN A 53 24.73 7.75 -8.10
C GLN A 53 24.13 8.91 -8.90
N LEU A 54 22.82 8.88 -9.16
CA LEU A 54 22.16 9.91 -9.96
C LEU A 54 21.72 11.10 -9.12
N ASN A 55 21.60 10.93 -7.81
CA ASN A 55 21.23 12.00 -6.87
C ASN A 55 19.94 12.72 -7.25
N ARG A 56 18.91 11.99 -7.64
CA ARG A 56 17.61 12.52 -8.11
C ARG A 56 16.48 11.94 -7.27
N PRO A 57 15.40 12.73 -6.99
CA PRO A 57 14.22 12.20 -6.33
C PRO A 57 13.68 10.96 -7.04
N ALA A 58 13.13 10.03 -6.29
CA ALA A 58 12.67 8.75 -6.84
C ALA A 58 11.28 8.37 -6.35
N LEU A 59 10.47 7.85 -7.26
CA LEU A 59 9.20 7.19 -6.99
C LEU A 59 9.38 5.68 -7.20
N ILE A 60 9.06 4.89 -6.18
CA ILE A 60 9.12 3.43 -6.25
C ILE A 60 7.69 2.91 -6.14
N LEU A 61 7.21 2.28 -7.21
CA LEU A 61 5.87 1.72 -7.30
C LEU A 61 5.86 0.23 -7.00
N ALA A 62 4.95 -0.18 -6.11
CA ALA A 62 4.67 -1.58 -5.81
C ALA A 62 3.17 -1.87 -6.02
N HIS A 63 2.83 -3.10 -6.40
CA HIS A 63 1.47 -3.48 -6.73
C HIS A 63 0.53 -3.62 -5.51
N ASN A 64 1.06 -3.71 -4.29
CA ASN A 64 0.26 -3.78 -3.06
C ASN A 64 0.93 -3.08 -1.87
N LYS A 65 0.15 -2.87 -0.79
CA LYS A 65 0.63 -2.21 0.44
C LYS A 65 1.77 -2.98 1.12
N THR A 66 1.69 -4.30 1.16
CA THR A 66 2.68 -5.15 1.86
C THR A 66 4.07 -5.06 1.22
N LEU A 67 4.14 -5.16 -0.11
CA LEU A 67 5.40 -5.00 -0.84
C LEU A 67 5.93 -3.56 -0.72
N ALA A 68 5.03 -2.57 -0.82
CA ALA A 68 5.42 -1.16 -0.62
C ALA A 68 6.00 -0.92 0.78
N ALA A 69 5.41 -1.50 1.83
CA ALA A 69 5.92 -1.39 3.19
C ALA A 69 7.28 -2.09 3.36
N GLN A 70 7.47 -3.26 2.76
CA GLN A 70 8.77 -3.93 2.76
C GLN A 70 9.85 -3.07 2.09
N LEU A 71 9.57 -2.54 0.90
CA LEU A 71 10.49 -1.65 0.19
C LEU A 71 10.78 -0.38 0.98
N PHE A 72 9.75 0.25 1.55
CA PHE A 72 9.91 1.42 2.41
C PHE A 72 10.89 1.17 3.55
N HIS A 73 10.74 0.04 4.23
CA HIS A 73 11.62 -0.33 5.34
C HIS A 73 13.07 -0.59 4.86
N GLU A 74 13.24 -1.32 3.75
CA GLU A 74 14.56 -1.58 3.16
C GLU A 74 15.23 -0.26 2.72
N PHE A 75 14.51 0.65 2.05
CA PHE A 75 15.05 1.95 1.65
C PHE A 75 15.34 2.86 2.84
N LYS A 76 14.54 2.81 3.91
CA LYS A 76 14.79 3.56 5.15
C LYS A 76 16.07 3.10 5.85
N GLN A 77 16.39 1.81 5.77
CA GLN A 77 17.67 1.29 6.27
C GLN A 77 18.85 1.74 5.39
N PHE A 78 18.68 1.77 4.06
CA PHE A 78 19.71 2.22 3.14
C PHE A 78 19.97 3.73 3.19
N PHE A 79 18.94 4.52 3.49
CA PHE A 79 18.98 5.98 3.49
C PHE A 79 18.42 6.55 4.80
N PRO A 80 19.08 6.32 5.96
CA PRO A 80 18.55 6.70 7.26
C PRO A 80 18.38 8.21 7.43
N ASP A 81 19.23 9.02 6.79
CA ASP A 81 19.27 10.49 6.91
C ASP A 81 18.52 11.21 5.78
N ASN A 82 18.11 10.48 4.73
CA ASN A 82 17.36 11.03 3.61
C ASN A 82 15.84 10.88 3.84
N ALA A 83 15.06 11.62 3.07
CA ALA A 83 13.60 11.55 3.15
C ALA A 83 13.07 10.31 2.43
N VAL A 84 12.94 9.22 3.14
CA VAL A 84 12.24 8.02 2.65
C VAL A 84 10.84 8.03 3.23
N GLU A 85 9.83 8.07 2.35
CA GLU A 85 8.43 8.30 2.68
C GLU A 85 7.53 7.20 2.12
N TYR A 86 6.38 7.00 2.77
CA TYR A 86 5.43 5.96 2.43
C TYR A 86 4.10 6.55 1.97
N PHE A 87 3.63 6.15 0.77
CA PHE A 87 2.41 6.70 0.19
C PHE A 87 1.50 5.60 -0.37
N VAL A 88 0.57 5.13 0.45
CA VAL A 88 -0.41 4.10 0.08
C VAL A 88 -1.84 4.58 0.34
N SER A 89 -2.84 3.76 0.07
CA SER A 89 -4.22 4.06 0.47
C SER A 89 -4.32 4.14 2.00
N TYR A 90 -4.88 5.23 2.49
CA TYR A 90 -5.07 5.49 3.93
C TYR A 90 -6.35 4.89 4.52
N TYR A 91 -7.04 4.04 3.76
CA TYR A 91 -8.21 3.33 4.24
C TYR A 91 -7.84 1.97 4.82
N ASP A 92 -8.28 1.68 6.06
CA ASP A 92 -8.26 0.34 6.63
C ASP A 92 -9.38 -0.51 6.05
N TYR A 93 -10.57 0.09 5.93
CA TYR A 93 -11.71 -0.47 5.23
C TYR A 93 -12.21 0.51 4.18
N TYR A 94 -12.50 0.03 3.00
CA TYR A 94 -13.05 0.84 1.92
C TYR A 94 -14.06 0.09 1.08
N GLN A 95 -15.33 0.48 1.20
CA GLN A 95 -16.40 0.07 0.31
C GLN A 95 -16.77 1.24 -0.58
N PRO A 96 -16.47 1.19 -1.88
CA PRO A 96 -16.83 2.27 -2.80
C PRO A 96 -18.33 2.36 -2.98
N GLU A 97 -18.85 3.58 -3.13
CA GLU A 97 -20.21 3.83 -3.56
C GLU A 97 -20.48 3.15 -4.91
N ALA A 98 -21.54 2.38 -5.01
CA ALA A 98 -21.90 1.68 -6.23
C ALA A 98 -23.42 1.52 -6.38
N TYR A 99 -23.88 1.35 -7.62
CA TYR A 99 -25.25 0.96 -7.91
C TYR A 99 -25.28 -0.24 -8.85
N ILE A 100 -26.05 -1.25 -8.49
CA ILE A 100 -26.22 -2.49 -9.24
C ILE A 100 -27.61 -2.50 -9.84
N PRO A 101 -27.77 -2.14 -11.14
CA PRO A 101 -29.09 -2.00 -11.75
C PRO A 101 -29.92 -3.28 -11.77
N SER A 102 -29.30 -4.44 -11.93
CA SER A 102 -30.00 -5.74 -12.00
C SER A 102 -30.74 -6.11 -10.71
N GLY A 103 -30.31 -5.58 -9.57
CA GLY A 103 -30.92 -5.84 -8.25
C GLY A 103 -31.53 -4.61 -7.61
N ASP A 104 -31.55 -3.45 -8.30
CA ASP A 104 -31.93 -2.13 -7.73
C ASP A 104 -31.24 -1.89 -6.37
N LEU A 105 -29.94 -2.26 -6.28
CA LEU A 105 -29.18 -2.19 -5.04
C LEU A 105 -28.22 -1.01 -5.06
N TYR A 106 -28.46 -0.04 -4.19
CA TYR A 106 -27.50 1.04 -3.91
C TYR A 106 -26.62 0.66 -2.72
N ILE A 107 -25.31 0.75 -2.92
CA ILE A 107 -24.29 0.51 -1.93
C ILE A 107 -23.71 1.87 -1.54
N GLU A 108 -23.90 2.25 -0.30
CA GLU A 108 -23.34 3.49 0.23
C GLU A 108 -21.80 3.34 0.42
N LYS A 109 -21.09 4.46 0.27
CA LYS A 109 -19.66 4.49 0.55
C LYS A 109 -19.42 4.33 2.06
N GLU A 110 -18.66 3.32 2.42
CA GLU A 110 -18.12 3.16 3.77
C GLU A 110 -16.61 3.19 3.73
N ALA A 111 -15.98 3.93 4.65
CA ALA A 111 -14.55 4.01 4.73
C ALA A 111 -14.09 4.32 6.16
N THR A 112 -13.11 3.57 6.62
CA THR A 112 -12.38 3.87 7.87
C THR A 112 -11.01 4.40 7.50
N ILE A 113 -10.67 5.60 7.98
CA ILE A 113 -9.39 6.25 7.71
C ILE A 113 -8.40 5.84 8.80
N ASN A 114 -7.22 5.43 8.38
CA ASN A 114 -6.07 5.20 9.24
C ASN A 114 -5.29 6.52 9.38
N GLU A 115 -5.29 7.11 10.56
CA GLU A 115 -4.64 8.40 10.83
C GLU A 115 -3.12 8.35 10.66
N GLU A 116 -2.46 7.21 10.94
CA GLU A 116 -1.03 7.06 10.73
C GLU A 116 -0.67 7.02 9.25
N LEU A 117 -1.44 6.29 8.43
CA LEU A 117 -1.24 6.28 6.98
C LEU A 117 -1.53 7.65 6.35
N ASP A 118 -2.53 8.39 6.85
CA ASP A 118 -2.80 9.76 6.41
C ASP A 118 -1.65 10.70 6.75
N LYS A 119 -1.09 10.60 7.97
CA LYS A 119 0.13 11.32 8.38
C LYS A 119 1.29 11.04 7.42
N LEU A 120 1.55 9.77 7.10
CA LEU A 120 2.65 9.39 6.20
C LEU A 120 2.45 9.96 4.78
N ARG A 121 1.22 10.02 4.28
CA ARG A 121 0.90 10.64 2.98
C ARG A 121 1.16 12.15 2.98
N LEU A 122 0.76 12.83 4.05
CA LEU A 122 1.01 14.27 4.21
C LEU A 122 2.50 14.57 4.38
N SER A 123 3.23 13.71 5.11
CA SER A 123 4.70 13.77 5.22
C SER A 123 5.36 13.62 3.85
N ALA A 124 4.91 12.65 3.04
CA ALA A 124 5.47 12.42 1.70
C ALA A 124 5.35 13.66 0.78
N THR A 125 4.18 14.28 0.73
CA THR A 125 3.98 15.50 -0.07
C THR A 125 4.77 16.70 0.47
N ARG A 126 4.87 16.83 1.79
CA ARG A 126 5.73 17.86 2.44
C ARG A 126 7.20 17.65 2.04
N SER A 127 7.70 16.43 2.15
CA SER A 127 9.10 16.11 1.81
C SER A 127 9.44 16.46 0.37
N LEU A 128 8.51 16.26 -0.58
CA LEU A 128 8.69 16.64 -1.99
C LEU A 128 8.80 18.17 -2.19
N PHE A 129 8.18 18.99 -1.34
CA PHE A 129 8.34 20.44 -1.38
C PHE A 129 9.62 20.94 -0.71
N GLU A 130 10.05 20.29 0.37
CA GLU A 130 11.14 20.77 1.20
C GLU A 130 12.51 20.20 0.80
N ARG A 131 12.54 19.01 0.16
CA ARG A 131 13.77 18.22 -0.04
C ARG A 131 13.88 17.71 -1.48
N ARG A 132 15.13 17.69 -1.96
CA ARG A 132 15.48 17.07 -3.24
C ARG A 132 15.87 15.59 -3.09
N ASP A 133 16.29 15.19 -1.91
CA ASP A 133 16.72 13.85 -1.55
C ASP A 133 15.54 13.01 -1.01
N ALA A 134 14.43 13.01 -1.76
CA ALA A 134 13.20 12.30 -1.39
C ALA A 134 13.01 11.02 -2.21
N ILE A 135 12.76 9.91 -1.51
CA ILE A 135 12.33 8.62 -2.07
C ILE A 135 10.91 8.36 -1.58
N ILE A 136 9.96 8.28 -2.49
CA ILE A 136 8.58 7.94 -2.16
C ILE A 136 8.32 6.50 -2.58
N VAL A 137 8.02 5.64 -1.61
CA VAL A 137 7.56 4.27 -1.88
C VAL A 137 6.04 4.25 -1.86
N SER A 138 5.43 3.89 -2.98
CA SER A 138 3.99 4.00 -3.16
C SER A 138 3.36 2.72 -3.73
N SER A 139 2.10 2.52 -3.40
CA SER A 139 1.23 1.64 -4.19
C SER A 139 0.62 2.41 -5.37
N VAL A 140 -0.26 1.77 -6.14
CA VAL A 140 -1.03 2.43 -7.21
C VAL A 140 -1.87 3.62 -6.73
N SER A 141 -1.92 3.89 -5.43
CA SER A 141 -2.57 5.09 -4.87
C SER A 141 -1.99 6.40 -5.39
N CYS A 142 -0.76 6.41 -5.90
CA CYS A 142 -0.11 7.59 -6.47
C CYS A 142 -0.80 8.15 -7.71
N ILE A 143 -1.60 7.35 -8.45
CA ILE A 143 -2.34 7.81 -9.63
C ILE A 143 -3.75 8.30 -9.31
N TYR A 144 -4.18 8.24 -8.05
CA TYR A 144 -5.48 8.77 -7.62
C TYR A 144 -5.40 10.27 -7.32
N GLY A 145 -6.55 10.95 -7.53
CA GLY A 145 -6.65 12.38 -7.31
C GLY A 145 -6.23 12.81 -5.90
N LEU A 146 -5.40 13.84 -5.86
CA LEU A 146 -5.03 14.62 -4.69
C LEU A 146 -5.46 16.09 -4.89
N GLY A 147 -5.29 16.92 -3.87
CA GLY A 147 -5.34 18.36 -4.04
C GLY A 147 -4.22 18.84 -4.99
N SER A 148 -4.44 19.98 -5.66
CA SER A 148 -3.40 20.56 -6.54
C SER A 148 -2.18 20.98 -5.70
N PRO A 149 -0.95 20.69 -6.18
CA PRO A 149 0.28 21.14 -5.52
C PRO A 149 0.31 22.66 -5.31
N GLU A 150 -0.16 23.42 -6.31
CA GLU A 150 -0.19 24.89 -6.27
C GLU A 150 -1.18 25.40 -5.21
N ALA A 151 -2.37 24.75 -5.09
CA ALA A 151 -3.35 25.12 -4.08
C ALA A 151 -2.85 24.77 -2.67
N TYR A 152 -2.25 23.58 -2.52
CA TYR A 152 -1.72 23.11 -1.25
C TYR A 152 -0.56 23.98 -0.76
N TYR A 153 0.41 24.30 -1.65
CA TYR A 153 1.53 25.18 -1.34
C TYR A 153 1.08 26.64 -1.15
N GLY A 154 0.13 27.13 -1.95
CA GLY A 154 -0.42 28.49 -1.83
C GLY A 154 -1.19 28.74 -0.53
N MET A 155 -1.63 27.68 0.14
CA MET A 155 -2.28 27.74 1.45
C MET A 155 -1.30 27.61 2.62
N LEU A 156 0.00 27.43 2.36
CA LEU A 156 1.05 27.36 3.38
C LEU A 156 1.03 28.60 4.28
N LEU A 157 1.10 28.41 5.59
CA LEU A 157 1.35 29.45 6.57
C LEU A 157 2.86 29.51 6.86
N LEU A 158 3.56 30.45 6.24
CA LEU A 158 4.96 30.69 6.52
C LEU A 158 5.12 31.77 7.60
N LEU A 159 5.79 31.42 8.69
CA LEU A 159 6.09 32.33 9.79
C LEU A 159 7.62 32.54 9.90
N GLU A 160 8.03 33.77 10.17
CA GLU A 160 9.44 34.12 10.36
C GLU A 160 9.65 34.82 11.71
N LYS A 161 10.77 34.53 12.37
CA LYS A 161 11.15 35.24 13.59
C LYS A 161 11.33 36.73 13.32
N GLY A 162 10.75 37.59 14.15
CA GLY A 162 10.74 39.05 13.98
C GLY A 162 9.63 39.57 13.05
N GLN A 163 8.80 38.69 12.47
CA GLN A 163 7.67 39.07 11.65
C GLN A 163 6.60 39.79 12.47
N LYS A 164 6.14 40.93 11.98
CA LYS A 164 5.01 41.67 12.59
C LYS A 164 3.70 41.11 12.06
N ILE A 165 2.99 40.42 12.94
CA ILE A 165 1.70 39.75 12.64
C ILE A 165 0.89 39.66 13.93
N ARG A 166 -0.42 39.90 13.86
CA ARG A 166 -1.29 39.75 15.06
C ARG A 166 -1.63 38.29 15.30
N ARG A 167 -1.80 37.92 16.55
CA ARG A 167 -2.22 36.59 16.98
C ARG A 167 -3.51 36.14 16.27
N GLU A 168 -4.49 37.05 16.14
CA GLU A 168 -5.78 36.79 15.47
C GLU A 168 -5.61 36.44 13.99
N ASP A 169 -4.63 37.03 13.32
CA ASP A 169 -4.36 36.75 11.90
C ASP A 169 -3.72 35.37 11.73
N ILE A 170 -2.82 34.96 12.63
CA ILE A 170 -2.26 33.60 12.67
C ILE A 170 -3.38 32.56 12.91
N THR A 171 -4.22 32.78 13.93
CA THR A 171 -5.29 31.82 14.27
C THR A 171 -6.35 31.73 13.17
N ARG A 172 -6.70 32.84 12.52
CA ARG A 172 -7.58 32.85 11.35
C ARG A 172 -6.98 32.00 10.22
N ARG A 173 -5.69 32.21 9.92
CA ARG A 173 -5.00 31.46 8.87
C ARG A 173 -4.92 29.97 9.19
N LEU A 174 -4.71 29.56 10.45
CA LEU A 174 -4.76 28.17 10.87
C LEU A 174 -6.14 27.53 10.61
N VAL A 175 -7.23 28.26 10.89
CA VAL A 175 -8.59 27.78 10.58
C VAL A 175 -8.82 27.68 9.07
N GLU A 176 -8.33 28.63 8.27
CA GLU A 176 -8.41 28.60 6.79
C GLU A 176 -7.72 27.35 6.21
N ILE A 177 -6.60 26.91 6.81
CA ILE A 177 -5.88 25.71 6.43
C ILE A 177 -6.36 24.45 7.19
N LEU A 178 -7.58 24.51 7.72
CA LEU A 178 -8.36 23.41 8.30
C LEU A 178 -7.92 22.92 9.69
N TYR A 179 -7.06 23.64 10.41
CA TYR A 179 -6.78 23.31 11.81
C TYR A 179 -7.94 23.72 12.72
N GLU A 180 -8.24 22.88 13.67
CA GLU A 180 -9.29 23.11 14.67
C GLU A 180 -8.69 23.70 15.93
N ARG A 181 -9.35 24.73 16.50
CA ARG A 181 -8.96 25.23 17.83
C ARG A 181 -9.46 24.27 18.90
N ASN A 182 -8.56 23.72 19.68
CA ASN A 182 -8.89 22.91 20.83
C ASN A 182 -7.90 23.18 21.95
N ASP A 183 -8.35 23.96 22.96
CA ASP A 183 -7.51 24.37 24.08
C ASP A 183 -7.42 23.27 25.17
N GLY A 184 -8.31 22.27 25.15
CA GLY A 184 -8.40 21.16 26.12
C GLY A 184 -7.68 19.89 25.66
N ASP A 185 -7.98 19.43 24.43
CA ASP A 185 -7.43 18.21 23.84
C ASP A 185 -6.47 18.58 22.70
N PHE A 186 -5.18 18.50 22.96
CA PHE A 186 -4.13 18.85 21.99
C PHE A 186 -3.70 17.63 21.19
N ARG A 187 -4.42 17.38 20.10
CA ARG A 187 -4.19 16.27 19.16
C ARG A 187 -3.76 16.74 17.79
N ARG A 188 -3.33 15.83 16.92
CA ARG A 188 -2.95 16.14 15.53
C ARG A 188 -4.08 16.88 14.80
N GLY A 189 -3.71 17.91 14.02
CA GLY A 189 -4.66 18.74 13.29
C GLY A 189 -5.38 19.78 14.14
N THR A 190 -4.92 20.02 15.40
CA THR A 190 -5.45 21.06 16.26
C THR A 190 -4.40 22.12 16.61
N PHE A 191 -4.86 23.28 17.02
CA PHE A 191 -4.03 24.29 17.65
C PHE A 191 -4.69 24.78 18.94
N ARG A 192 -3.87 25.25 19.88
CA ARG A 192 -4.33 25.87 21.13
C ARG A 192 -3.66 27.21 21.35
N VAL A 193 -4.34 28.07 22.12
CA VAL A 193 -3.85 29.43 22.40
C VAL A 193 -3.84 29.68 23.91
N ARG A 194 -2.68 30.05 24.43
CA ARG A 194 -2.51 30.40 25.85
C ARG A 194 -1.74 31.71 25.97
N GLY A 195 -2.46 32.79 26.22
CA GLY A 195 -1.87 34.15 26.22
C GLY A 195 -1.30 34.52 24.87
N ASP A 196 -0.01 34.83 24.83
CA ASP A 196 0.72 35.19 23.60
C ASP A 196 1.42 33.96 22.94
N VAL A 197 1.06 32.76 23.36
CA VAL A 197 1.61 31.51 22.84
C VAL A 197 0.55 30.77 22.02
N ILE A 198 0.89 30.40 20.80
CA ILE A 198 0.11 29.52 19.93
C ILE A 198 0.90 28.22 19.77
N GLU A 199 0.26 27.10 20.05
CA GLU A 199 0.83 25.79 19.78
C GLU A 199 -0.01 25.07 18.72
N VAL A 200 0.67 24.51 17.69
CA VAL A 200 0.05 23.83 16.56
C VAL A 200 0.58 22.41 16.49
N TYR A 201 -0.32 21.42 16.47
CA TYR A 201 0.07 20.04 16.26
C TYR A 201 -0.29 19.63 14.84
N PRO A 202 0.72 19.59 13.91
CA PRO A 202 0.47 19.28 12.51
C PRO A 202 0.04 17.83 12.31
N THR A 203 -0.66 17.57 11.21
CA THR A 203 -1.10 16.22 10.84
C THR A 203 0.02 15.37 10.26
N TYR A 204 1.08 15.98 9.75
CA TYR A 204 2.20 15.35 9.02
C TYR A 204 3.44 15.10 9.89
N ASP A 205 3.42 15.42 11.17
CA ASP A 205 4.58 15.33 12.06
C ASP A 205 4.16 14.75 13.42
N GLU A 206 5.12 14.16 14.14
CA GLU A 206 4.94 13.69 15.51
C GLU A 206 5.16 14.79 16.56
N MET A 207 5.83 15.85 16.13
CA MET A 207 6.17 16.99 16.98
C MET A 207 5.23 18.15 16.71
N ALA A 208 4.98 18.94 17.75
CA ALA A 208 4.18 20.16 17.65
C ALA A 208 5.07 21.40 17.47
N TYR A 209 4.49 22.48 17.02
CA TYR A 209 5.15 23.77 16.88
C TYR A 209 4.61 24.76 17.91
N ARG A 210 5.51 25.55 18.51
CA ARG A 210 5.17 26.65 19.42
C ARG A 210 5.63 27.95 18.80
N ILE A 211 4.69 28.90 18.74
CA ILE A 211 4.86 30.26 18.25
C ILE A 211 4.66 31.18 19.44
N GLU A 212 5.71 31.88 19.86
CA GLU A 212 5.68 32.83 20.97
C GLU A 212 5.71 34.26 20.41
N LEU A 213 4.74 35.07 20.83
CA LEU A 213 4.59 36.45 20.40
C LEU A 213 5.00 37.40 21.50
N PHE A 214 5.62 38.50 21.13
CA PHE A 214 5.79 39.66 22.00
C PHE A 214 4.99 40.85 21.42
N GLY A 215 3.80 41.11 21.93
CA GLY A 215 2.84 41.98 21.28
C GLY A 215 2.39 41.47 19.93
N ASN A 216 2.70 42.20 18.87
CA ASN A 216 2.38 41.81 17.48
C ASN A 216 3.61 41.36 16.69
N GLU A 217 4.64 40.89 17.35
CA GLU A 217 5.87 40.40 16.70
C GLU A 217 6.18 38.97 17.16
N ILE A 218 6.61 38.10 16.23
CA ILE A 218 7.03 36.73 16.54
C ILE A 218 8.42 36.78 17.18
N ASP A 219 8.49 36.43 18.46
CA ASP A 219 9.75 36.38 19.21
C ASP A 219 10.45 35.04 19.00
N THR A 220 9.74 33.93 19.13
CA THR A 220 10.34 32.57 19.04
C THR A 220 9.45 31.63 18.26
N LEU A 221 10.08 30.82 17.38
CA LEU A 221 9.48 29.68 16.68
C LEU A 221 10.23 28.42 17.13
N SER A 222 9.54 27.43 17.67
CA SER A 222 10.16 26.20 18.15
C SER A 222 9.34 24.96 17.86
N GLN A 223 10.03 23.83 17.72
CA GLN A 223 9.45 22.50 17.73
C GLN A 223 9.46 21.97 19.16
N ILE A 224 8.33 21.42 19.59
CA ILE A 224 8.13 20.93 20.93
C ILE A 224 7.59 19.51 20.91
N ASP A 225 7.88 18.77 21.95
CA ASP A 225 7.19 17.53 22.29
C ASP A 225 5.74 17.84 22.68
N PRO A 226 4.72 17.27 22.00
CA PRO A 226 3.32 17.61 22.26
C PRO A 226 2.84 17.21 23.65
N LEU A 227 3.44 16.16 24.27
CA LEU A 227 3.08 15.64 25.57
C LEU A 227 3.77 16.41 26.71
N PHE A 228 5.08 16.62 26.61
CA PHE A 228 5.89 17.23 27.66
C PHE A 228 6.10 18.73 27.46
N GLY A 229 5.84 19.27 26.27
CA GLY A 229 6.07 20.68 25.94
C GLY A 229 7.55 21.09 25.89
N THR A 230 8.47 20.13 25.92
CA THR A 230 9.90 20.38 25.87
C THR A 230 10.33 20.81 24.49
N VAL A 231 11.15 21.89 24.41
CA VAL A 231 11.68 22.39 23.14
C VAL A 231 12.77 21.44 22.62
N ARG A 232 12.61 20.99 21.38
CA ARG A 232 13.59 20.16 20.66
C ARG A 232 14.48 20.99 19.77
N GLN A 233 13.89 21.93 19.01
CA GLN A 233 14.62 22.75 18.04
C GLN A 233 13.98 24.14 17.93
N LYS A 234 14.80 25.16 17.60
CA LYS A 234 14.31 26.52 17.27
C LYS A 234 14.50 26.79 15.79
N TYR A 235 13.55 27.55 15.21
CA TYR A 235 13.53 27.89 13.81
C TYR A 235 13.62 29.39 13.59
N ALA A 236 14.29 29.79 12.51
CA ALA A 236 14.23 31.18 12.01
C ALA A 236 12.96 31.35 11.12
N ARG A 237 12.56 30.29 10.43
CA ARG A 237 11.38 30.21 9.57
C ARG A 237 10.66 28.92 9.80
N LEU A 238 9.35 28.96 9.88
CA LEU A 238 8.50 27.81 10.15
C LEU A 238 7.36 27.73 9.12
N PRO A 239 7.39 26.74 8.19
CA PRO A 239 6.27 26.47 7.33
C PRO A 239 5.25 25.57 8.04
N ILE A 240 3.97 25.94 8.03
CA ILE A 240 2.87 25.10 8.51
C ILE A 240 1.98 24.78 7.31
N TYR A 241 1.96 23.51 6.92
CA TYR A 241 1.17 23.01 5.80
C TYR A 241 -0.29 22.78 6.20
N PRO A 242 -1.23 22.81 5.23
CA PRO A 242 -2.64 22.51 5.51
C PRO A 242 -2.83 21.12 6.14
N LYS A 243 -3.91 20.99 6.94
CA LYS A 243 -4.31 19.75 7.61
C LYS A 243 -4.62 18.61 6.62
N SER A 244 -5.03 18.93 5.39
CA SER A 244 -5.43 17.97 4.36
C SER A 244 -4.96 18.43 2.99
N HIS A 245 -4.76 17.48 2.05
CA HIS A 245 -4.49 17.78 0.65
C HIS A 245 -5.66 18.50 -0.05
N TYR A 246 -6.88 18.31 0.44
CA TYR A 246 -8.10 18.88 -0.15
C TYR A 246 -8.44 20.22 0.51
N VAL A 247 -7.63 21.22 0.25
CA VAL A 247 -7.90 22.61 0.66
C VAL A 247 -8.46 23.41 -0.52
N VAL A 248 -9.49 24.19 -0.26
CA VAL A 248 -10.16 25.02 -1.25
C VAL A 248 -10.11 26.47 -0.79
N GLN A 249 -9.60 27.34 -1.65
CA GLN A 249 -9.60 28.78 -1.39
C GLN A 249 -11.05 29.28 -1.27
N PRO A 250 -11.36 30.21 -0.32
CA PRO A 250 -12.72 30.70 -0.09
C PRO A 250 -13.41 31.26 -1.35
N GLU A 251 -12.66 31.95 -2.22
CA GLU A 251 -13.16 32.52 -3.46
C GLU A 251 -13.61 31.42 -4.44
N ARG A 252 -12.86 30.33 -4.53
CA ARG A 252 -13.20 29.18 -5.40
C ARG A 252 -14.42 28.40 -4.91
N LYS A 253 -14.69 28.40 -3.60
CA LYS A 253 -15.87 27.73 -3.03
C LYS A 253 -17.17 28.29 -3.61
N LYS A 254 -17.29 29.62 -3.73
CA LYS A 254 -18.46 30.26 -4.29
C LYS A 254 -18.67 29.89 -5.76
N THR A 255 -17.62 30.05 -6.55
CA THR A 255 -17.63 29.70 -7.99
C THR A 255 -17.95 28.23 -8.22
N ALA A 256 -17.42 27.32 -7.38
CA ALA A 256 -17.71 25.89 -7.47
C ALA A 256 -19.20 25.60 -7.22
N ILE A 257 -19.81 26.23 -6.22
CA ILE A 257 -21.24 26.06 -5.93
C ILE A 257 -22.09 26.53 -7.10
N GLU A 258 -21.77 27.67 -7.71
CA GLU A 258 -22.47 28.19 -8.89
C GLU A 258 -22.33 27.22 -10.07
N SER A 259 -21.13 26.72 -10.34
CA SER A 259 -20.87 25.77 -11.42
C SER A 259 -21.55 24.40 -11.22
N ILE A 260 -21.64 23.91 -9.96
CA ILE A 260 -22.40 22.69 -9.64
C ILE A 260 -23.90 22.87 -9.91
N LEU A 261 -24.46 24.03 -9.55
CA LEU A 261 -25.86 24.34 -9.83
C LEU A 261 -26.16 24.44 -11.31
N GLU A 262 -25.25 24.99 -12.09
CA GLU A 262 -25.36 25.07 -13.56
C GLU A 262 -25.34 23.66 -14.18
N GLU A 263 -24.39 22.81 -13.78
CA GLU A 263 -24.32 21.43 -14.24
C GLU A 263 -25.58 20.66 -13.87
N LEU A 264 -26.07 20.79 -12.63
CA LEU A 264 -27.32 20.18 -12.18
C LEU A 264 -28.49 20.55 -13.10
N GLY A 265 -28.68 21.86 -13.37
CA GLY A 265 -29.79 22.30 -14.21
C GLY A 265 -29.68 21.81 -15.68
N VAL A 266 -28.50 21.63 -16.22
CA VAL A 266 -28.28 21.01 -17.53
C VAL A 266 -28.62 19.54 -17.51
N TRP A 267 -28.14 18.82 -16.49
CA TRP A 267 -28.33 17.37 -16.39
C TRP A 267 -29.78 16.97 -16.10
N GLU A 268 -30.49 17.72 -15.26
CA GLU A 268 -31.95 17.54 -15.03
C GLU A 268 -32.76 17.63 -16.31
N LYS A 269 -32.53 18.68 -17.08
CA LYS A 269 -33.24 18.87 -18.37
C LYS A 269 -32.98 17.72 -19.34
N GLN A 270 -31.74 17.18 -19.34
CA GLN A 270 -31.44 16.04 -20.19
C GLN A 270 -32.20 14.80 -19.72
N LEU A 271 -32.18 14.46 -18.43
CA LEU A 271 -32.90 13.32 -17.86
C LEU A 271 -34.41 13.42 -18.10
N GLU A 272 -34.99 14.61 -17.92
CA GLU A 272 -36.41 14.87 -18.19
C GLU A 272 -36.73 14.69 -19.65
N SER A 273 -35.90 15.15 -20.58
CA SER A 273 -36.07 14.97 -22.01
C SER A 273 -36.05 13.50 -22.46
N GLU A 274 -35.30 12.66 -21.70
CA GLU A 274 -35.23 11.21 -21.87
C GLU A 274 -36.35 10.46 -21.14
N GLY A 275 -37.24 11.17 -20.42
CA GLY A 275 -38.35 10.58 -19.66
C GLY A 275 -37.95 9.95 -18.33
N ARG A 276 -36.74 10.25 -17.84
CA ARG A 276 -36.12 9.68 -16.64
C ARG A 276 -36.35 10.57 -15.41
N LEU A 277 -37.64 10.70 -15.05
CA LEU A 277 -38.10 11.62 -14.01
C LEU A 277 -37.62 11.23 -12.60
N VAL A 278 -37.49 9.93 -12.32
CA VAL A 278 -37.03 9.44 -11.00
C VAL A 278 -35.55 9.81 -10.78
N GLU A 279 -34.75 9.60 -11.79
CA GLU A 279 -33.33 9.95 -11.75
C GLU A 279 -33.12 11.46 -11.66
N SER A 280 -33.91 12.25 -12.39
CA SER A 280 -33.90 13.72 -12.30
C SER A 280 -34.21 14.19 -10.87
N GLN A 281 -35.31 13.68 -10.28
CA GLN A 281 -35.69 14.04 -8.92
C GLN A 281 -34.62 13.61 -7.89
N ARG A 282 -34.05 12.42 -8.03
CA ARG A 282 -33.00 11.88 -7.14
C ARG A 282 -31.77 12.76 -7.15
N ILE A 283 -31.23 13.09 -8.32
CA ILE A 283 -30.02 13.92 -8.42
C ILE A 283 -30.28 15.35 -7.93
N HIS A 284 -31.47 15.89 -8.17
CA HIS A 284 -31.88 17.19 -7.66
C HIS A 284 -31.79 17.23 -6.13
N GLN A 285 -32.49 16.31 -5.46
CA GLN A 285 -32.55 16.26 -4.00
C GLN A 285 -31.16 16.07 -3.41
N ARG A 286 -30.39 15.13 -3.93
CA ARG A 286 -29.05 14.83 -3.45
C ARG A 286 -28.10 16.02 -3.60
N THR A 287 -28.05 16.60 -4.79
CA THR A 287 -27.11 17.72 -5.05
C THR A 287 -27.47 18.95 -4.22
N ARG A 288 -28.77 19.28 -4.07
CA ARG A 288 -29.21 20.39 -3.24
C ARG A 288 -28.83 20.19 -1.77
N PHE A 289 -29.04 18.99 -1.24
CA PHE A 289 -28.66 18.65 0.12
C PHE A 289 -27.12 18.78 0.31
N ASP A 290 -26.34 18.20 -0.61
CA ASP A 290 -24.88 18.28 -0.55
C ASP A 290 -24.39 19.76 -0.59
N LEU A 291 -25.02 20.61 -1.41
CA LEU A 291 -24.68 22.04 -1.49
C LEU A 291 -25.04 22.82 -0.22
N GLU A 292 -26.15 22.48 0.47
CA GLU A 292 -26.49 23.08 1.77
C GLU A 292 -25.46 22.70 2.84
N MET A 293 -25.01 21.45 2.86
CA MET A 293 -23.97 20.97 3.74
C MET A 293 -22.63 21.68 3.47
N ILE A 294 -22.25 21.83 2.19
CA ILE A 294 -21.04 22.54 1.80
C ILE A 294 -21.11 24.02 2.21
N LYS A 295 -22.26 24.67 2.07
CA LYS A 295 -22.44 26.08 2.48
C LYS A 295 -22.34 26.27 3.99
N SER A 296 -23.02 25.42 4.77
CA SER A 296 -23.13 25.54 6.22
C SER A 296 -21.89 25.04 6.96
N MET A 297 -21.40 23.85 6.60
CA MET A 297 -20.32 23.16 7.29
C MET A 297 -18.98 23.14 6.52
N GLY A 298 -18.99 23.54 5.26
CA GLY A 298 -17.80 23.46 4.40
C GLY A 298 -17.51 22.08 3.82
N TYR A 299 -18.33 21.09 4.13
CA TYR A 299 -18.15 19.69 3.76
C TYR A 299 -19.48 19.01 3.47
N CYS A 300 -19.49 17.98 2.64
CA CYS A 300 -20.58 17.02 2.49
C CYS A 300 -20.03 15.61 2.30
N HIS A 301 -20.85 14.60 2.55
CA HIS A 301 -20.47 13.21 2.30
C HIS A 301 -20.30 12.95 0.79
N GLY A 302 -19.10 12.50 0.38
CA GLY A 302 -18.75 12.33 -1.03
C GLY A 302 -18.36 13.63 -1.76
N ILE A 303 -17.85 14.63 -1.04
CA ILE A 303 -17.40 15.92 -1.60
C ILE A 303 -16.40 15.76 -2.76
N GLU A 304 -15.65 14.66 -2.76
CA GLU A 304 -14.71 14.33 -3.83
C GLU A 304 -15.38 14.19 -5.21
N ASN A 305 -16.67 13.87 -5.28
CA ASN A 305 -17.42 13.81 -6.54
C ASN A 305 -17.60 15.18 -7.19
N TYR A 306 -17.41 16.26 -6.44
CA TYR A 306 -17.42 17.65 -6.92
C TYR A 306 -16.01 18.23 -7.12
N SER A 307 -14.95 17.42 -7.03
CA SER A 307 -13.55 17.86 -7.07
C SER A 307 -13.18 18.65 -8.33
N ARG A 308 -13.80 18.35 -9.48
CA ARG A 308 -13.61 19.11 -10.71
C ARG A 308 -13.99 20.58 -10.53
N HIS A 309 -15.14 20.88 -9.93
CA HIS A 309 -15.61 22.24 -9.70
C HIS A 309 -14.72 22.99 -8.70
N PHE A 310 -14.30 22.35 -7.62
CA PHE A 310 -13.40 22.94 -6.64
C PHE A 310 -12.00 23.22 -7.18
N SER A 311 -11.50 22.37 -8.08
CA SER A 311 -10.19 22.58 -8.71
C SER A 311 -10.25 23.53 -9.93
N GLY A 312 -11.44 23.79 -10.48
CA GLY A 312 -11.63 24.59 -11.69
C GLY A 312 -11.16 23.92 -12.97
N ARG A 313 -11.04 22.58 -12.97
CA ARG A 313 -10.67 21.79 -14.16
C ARG A 313 -11.81 21.75 -15.18
N LEU A 314 -11.43 21.64 -16.46
CA LEU A 314 -12.38 21.36 -17.53
C LEU A 314 -12.88 19.91 -17.49
N PRO A 315 -14.07 19.62 -18.07
CA PRO A 315 -14.56 18.25 -18.20
C PRO A 315 -13.55 17.34 -18.90
N GLY A 316 -13.26 16.17 -18.29
CA GLY A 316 -12.32 15.18 -18.81
C GLY A 316 -10.85 15.42 -18.46
N GLU A 317 -10.48 16.57 -17.94
CA GLU A 317 -9.11 16.84 -17.47
C GLU A 317 -8.73 15.91 -16.32
N PRO A 318 -7.49 15.34 -16.34
CA PRO A 318 -7.02 14.47 -15.27
C PRO A 318 -6.91 15.22 -13.94
N PRO A 319 -7.18 14.56 -12.80
CA PRO A 319 -6.95 15.17 -11.50
C PRO A 319 -5.45 15.33 -11.24
N PRO A 320 -5.05 16.30 -10.40
CA PRO A 320 -3.72 16.32 -9.83
C PRO A 320 -3.52 15.08 -8.96
N THR A 321 -2.32 14.52 -8.99
CA THR A 321 -1.96 13.29 -8.30
C THR A 321 -0.62 13.47 -7.57
N LEU A 322 -0.12 12.44 -6.89
CA LEU A 322 1.20 12.50 -6.29
C LEU A 322 2.31 12.83 -7.30
N LEU A 323 2.14 12.39 -8.57
CA LEU A 323 3.12 12.63 -9.63
C LEU A 323 3.33 14.12 -9.92
N ASP A 324 2.29 14.93 -9.72
CA ASP A 324 2.33 16.36 -9.95
C ASP A 324 3.09 17.12 -8.84
N TYR A 325 3.39 16.48 -7.70
CA TYR A 325 4.22 17.01 -6.61
C TYR A 325 5.72 16.82 -6.82
N PHE A 326 6.10 15.89 -7.71
CA PHE A 326 7.51 15.65 -8.01
C PHE A 326 8.12 16.73 -8.89
N PRO A 327 9.42 17.03 -8.73
CA PRO A 327 10.15 17.82 -9.70
C PRO A 327 10.29 17.06 -11.02
N ARG A 328 10.46 17.77 -12.15
CA ARG A 328 10.44 17.16 -13.49
C ARG A 328 11.49 16.08 -13.74
N ASP A 329 12.58 16.08 -13.00
CA ASP A 329 13.73 15.19 -13.21
C ASP A 329 13.72 13.94 -12.30
N TYR A 330 12.59 13.60 -11.68
CA TYR A 330 12.50 12.43 -10.82
C TYR A 330 12.59 11.11 -11.61
N LEU A 331 13.05 10.06 -10.92
CA LEU A 331 13.13 8.70 -11.44
C LEU A 331 11.92 7.88 -11.01
N VAL A 332 11.49 6.97 -11.87
CA VAL A 332 10.43 6.02 -11.55
C VAL A 332 10.98 4.60 -11.60
N PHE A 333 10.79 3.86 -10.52
CA PHE A 333 11.03 2.42 -10.47
C PHE A 333 9.67 1.72 -10.31
N ILE A 334 9.37 0.79 -11.19
CA ILE A 334 8.15 0.00 -11.10
C ILE A 334 8.56 -1.42 -10.70
N ASP A 335 8.42 -1.73 -9.40
CA ASP A 335 8.75 -3.06 -8.89
C ASP A 335 7.65 -4.07 -9.19
N GLU A 336 8.06 -5.32 -9.42
CA GLU A 336 7.22 -6.40 -9.94
C GLU A 336 6.33 -5.89 -11.10
N SER A 337 6.97 -5.24 -12.08
CA SER A 337 6.32 -4.48 -13.16
C SER A 337 5.31 -5.32 -13.96
N HIS A 338 5.58 -6.62 -14.14
CA HIS A 338 4.67 -7.56 -14.81
C HIS A 338 3.28 -7.69 -14.12
N VAL A 339 3.15 -7.24 -12.85
CA VAL A 339 1.87 -7.13 -12.11
C VAL A 339 1.44 -5.67 -12.00
N THR A 340 2.38 -4.77 -11.68
CA THR A 340 2.09 -3.36 -11.41
C THR A 340 1.60 -2.62 -12.66
N VAL A 341 2.19 -2.87 -13.82
CA VAL A 341 1.78 -2.22 -15.09
C VAL A 341 0.35 -2.61 -15.51
N PRO A 342 -0.04 -3.91 -15.57
CA PRO A 342 -1.43 -4.28 -15.82
C PRO A 342 -2.42 -3.70 -14.81
N GLN A 343 -2.02 -3.57 -13.54
CA GLN A 343 -2.85 -2.95 -12.51
C GLN A 343 -3.08 -1.47 -12.80
N LEU A 344 -2.04 -0.71 -13.16
CA LEU A 344 -2.16 0.71 -13.55
C LEU A 344 -3.13 0.87 -14.74
N HIS A 345 -3.07 -0.01 -15.74
CA HIS A 345 -4.03 -0.03 -16.84
C HIS A 345 -5.47 -0.28 -16.39
N GLY A 346 -5.68 -1.22 -15.47
CA GLY A 346 -7.02 -1.65 -15.04
C GLY A 346 -7.76 -0.64 -14.17
N MET A 347 -7.05 0.21 -13.40
CA MET A 347 -7.65 1.07 -12.38
C MET A 347 -8.70 2.05 -12.93
N TRP A 348 -8.39 2.72 -14.03
CA TRP A 348 -9.31 3.67 -14.63
C TRP A 348 -10.59 3.00 -15.16
N HIS A 349 -10.46 1.85 -15.81
CA HIS A 349 -11.61 1.14 -16.37
C HIS A 349 -12.60 0.67 -15.30
N GLY A 350 -12.08 0.15 -14.17
CA GLY A 350 -12.90 -0.29 -13.05
C GLY A 350 -13.64 0.87 -12.37
N ASP A 351 -12.97 2.00 -12.13
CA ASP A 351 -13.59 3.19 -11.55
C ASP A 351 -14.65 3.79 -12.46
N ARG A 352 -14.36 3.90 -13.75
CA ARG A 352 -15.31 4.42 -14.75
C ARG A 352 -16.59 3.61 -14.83
N SER A 353 -16.49 2.28 -14.95
CA SER A 353 -17.65 1.40 -15.05
C SER A 353 -18.60 1.55 -13.84
N ARG A 354 -18.03 1.60 -12.64
CA ARG A 354 -18.79 1.80 -11.39
C ARG A 354 -19.50 3.15 -11.35
N LYS A 355 -18.78 4.23 -11.66
CA LYS A 355 -19.32 5.61 -11.62
C LYS A 355 -20.33 5.89 -12.73
N GLN A 356 -20.19 5.26 -13.88
CA GLN A 356 -21.15 5.39 -14.97
C GLN A 356 -22.56 5.02 -14.50
N ASN A 357 -22.71 3.90 -13.79
CA ASN A 357 -23.99 3.51 -13.21
C ASN A 357 -24.53 4.56 -12.22
N LEU A 358 -23.68 5.14 -11.38
CA LEU A 358 -24.11 6.17 -10.43
C LEU A 358 -24.61 7.44 -11.13
N VAL A 359 -23.99 7.82 -12.24
CA VAL A 359 -24.41 8.98 -13.05
C VAL A 359 -25.67 8.64 -13.83
N ASP A 360 -25.72 7.50 -14.53
CA ASP A 360 -26.85 7.11 -15.36
C ASP A 360 -28.13 6.95 -14.54
N TYR A 361 -28.05 6.50 -13.30
CA TYR A 361 -29.22 6.32 -12.42
C TYR A 361 -29.47 7.47 -11.44
N GLY A 362 -28.87 8.65 -11.67
CA GLY A 362 -29.14 9.90 -10.95
C GLY A 362 -28.65 9.93 -9.50
N PHE A 363 -27.63 9.13 -9.15
CA PHE A 363 -26.98 9.21 -7.83
C PHE A 363 -25.86 10.24 -7.78
N ARG A 364 -25.19 10.52 -8.91
CA ARG A 364 -24.10 11.50 -9.02
C ARG A 364 -24.23 12.31 -10.30
N LEU A 365 -23.68 13.54 -10.29
CA LEU A 365 -23.55 14.39 -11.46
C LEU A 365 -22.47 13.83 -12.42
N PRO A 366 -22.53 14.16 -13.73
CA PRO A 366 -21.50 13.76 -14.70
C PRO A 366 -20.08 14.13 -14.28
N SER A 367 -19.88 15.24 -13.57
CA SER A 367 -18.59 15.68 -13.03
C SER A 367 -17.94 14.69 -12.07
N ALA A 368 -18.71 13.78 -11.45
CA ALA A 368 -18.17 12.71 -10.61
C ALA A 368 -17.24 11.76 -11.40
N MET A 369 -17.41 11.66 -12.72
CA MET A 369 -16.55 10.89 -13.61
C MET A 369 -15.11 11.46 -13.69
N ASP A 370 -14.90 12.75 -13.35
CA ASP A 370 -13.62 13.42 -13.38
C ASP A 370 -12.83 13.31 -12.07
N ASN A 371 -13.47 12.77 -11.01
CA ASN A 371 -12.77 12.30 -9.81
C ASN A 371 -12.34 10.84 -10.01
N ARG A 372 -11.24 10.61 -10.67
CA ARG A 372 -10.81 9.31 -11.18
C ARG A 372 -9.31 9.11 -11.05
N PRO A 373 -8.81 7.87 -11.07
CA PRO A 373 -7.39 7.65 -11.28
C PRO A 373 -6.96 8.14 -12.67
N LEU A 374 -5.67 8.37 -12.84
CA LEU A 374 -5.11 8.65 -14.16
C LEU A 374 -5.40 7.49 -15.12
N LYS A 375 -5.61 7.82 -16.39
CA LYS A 375 -5.46 6.85 -17.47
C LYS A 375 -4.00 6.47 -17.59
N PHE A 376 -3.73 5.31 -18.15
CA PHE A 376 -2.35 4.86 -18.28
C PHE A 376 -1.48 5.80 -19.14
N GLU A 377 -2.04 6.33 -20.24
CA GLU A 377 -1.36 7.29 -21.10
C GLU A 377 -1.06 8.62 -20.35
N GLU A 378 -1.96 9.03 -19.44
CA GLU A 378 -1.75 10.20 -18.60
C GLU A 378 -0.65 9.96 -17.56
N PHE A 379 -0.53 8.73 -17.04
CA PHE A 379 0.58 8.32 -16.20
C PHE A 379 1.90 8.37 -16.98
N GLU A 380 1.96 7.79 -18.17
CA GLU A 380 3.16 7.81 -19.02
C GLU A 380 3.65 9.24 -19.34
N THR A 381 2.73 10.18 -19.58
CA THR A 381 3.11 11.58 -19.86
C THR A 381 3.71 12.31 -18.67
N ARG A 382 3.47 11.84 -17.44
CA ARG A 382 4.02 12.41 -16.21
C ARG A 382 5.32 11.74 -15.76
N THR A 383 5.63 10.55 -16.28
CA THR A 383 6.85 9.79 -15.96
C THR A 383 7.85 9.94 -17.10
N HIS A 384 9.05 10.49 -16.80
CA HIS A 384 10.03 10.79 -17.84
C HIS A 384 11.04 9.66 -18.06
N GLN A 385 11.60 9.12 -16.98
CA GLN A 385 12.53 7.99 -17.03
C GLN A 385 12.08 6.91 -16.06
N THR A 386 11.84 5.72 -16.58
CA THR A 386 11.27 4.59 -15.85
C THR A 386 12.14 3.36 -15.98
N ILE A 387 12.46 2.74 -14.84
CA ILE A 387 13.08 1.42 -14.78
C ILE A 387 12.02 0.41 -14.34
N TYR A 388 11.72 -0.55 -15.20
CA TYR A 388 10.86 -1.69 -14.90
C TYR A 388 11.68 -2.78 -14.24
N VAL A 389 11.30 -3.18 -13.04
CA VAL A 389 12.01 -4.19 -12.25
C VAL A 389 11.15 -5.44 -12.13
N SER A 390 11.62 -6.57 -12.65
CA SER A 390 10.87 -7.82 -12.61
C SER A 390 11.76 -9.03 -12.78
N ALA A 391 11.37 -10.17 -12.20
CA ALA A 391 11.98 -11.46 -12.52
C ALA A 391 11.43 -12.08 -13.82
N THR A 392 10.27 -11.60 -14.27
CA THR A 392 9.52 -12.08 -15.45
C THR A 392 8.88 -10.90 -16.17
N PRO A 393 9.67 -10.00 -16.82
CA PRO A 393 9.13 -8.84 -17.51
C PRO A 393 8.04 -9.22 -18.52
N GLY A 394 6.99 -8.43 -18.61
CA GLY A 394 5.88 -8.63 -19.54
C GLY A 394 6.13 -8.03 -20.91
N PRO A 395 5.20 -8.24 -21.86
CA PRO A 395 5.34 -7.72 -23.24
C PRO A 395 5.43 -6.19 -23.31
N TYR A 396 4.76 -5.48 -22.38
CA TYR A 396 4.79 -4.02 -22.34
C TYR A 396 6.19 -3.49 -22.04
N GLU A 397 6.84 -3.97 -20.99
CA GLU A 397 8.19 -3.56 -20.59
C GLU A 397 9.19 -3.85 -21.68
N LEU A 398 9.13 -5.06 -22.27
CA LEU A 398 10.01 -5.47 -23.36
C LEU A 398 9.82 -4.59 -24.61
N THR A 399 8.58 -4.21 -24.93
CA THR A 399 8.30 -3.31 -26.04
C THR A 399 8.87 -1.93 -25.79
N LYS A 400 8.66 -1.38 -24.57
CA LYS A 400 9.15 -0.03 -24.21
C LYS A 400 10.67 0.07 -24.14
N SER A 401 11.35 -0.98 -23.71
CA SER A 401 12.83 -1.07 -23.71
C SER A 401 13.42 -1.59 -25.03
N ALA A 402 12.63 -1.61 -26.11
CA ALA A 402 13.05 -2.10 -27.43
C ALA A 402 13.68 -3.51 -27.41
N GLY A 403 13.25 -4.36 -26.50
CA GLY A 403 13.78 -5.71 -26.29
C GLY A 403 15.10 -5.77 -25.53
N VAL A 404 15.65 -4.62 -25.13
CA VAL A 404 16.89 -4.56 -24.33
C VAL A 404 16.56 -4.80 -22.87
N VAL A 405 17.24 -5.77 -22.26
CA VAL A 405 17.04 -6.15 -20.87
C VAL A 405 18.39 -6.21 -20.16
N VAL A 406 18.50 -5.49 -19.05
CA VAL A 406 19.65 -5.58 -18.15
C VAL A 406 19.41 -6.75 -17.20
N GLU A 407 20.26 -7.78 -17.27
CA GLU A 407 20.09 -8.99 -16.48
C GLU A 407 20.85 -8.92 -15.14
N GLN A 408 20.17 -9.34 -14.08
CA GLN A 408 20.73 -9.54 -12.74
C GLN A 408 20.30 -10.92 -12.23
N ILE A 409 20.99 -11.97 -12.70
CA ILE A 409 20.66 -13.37 -12.45
C ILE A 409 21.42 -13.90 -11.23
N ILE A 410 22.65 -13.45 -11.01
CA ILE A 410 23.51 -13.96 -9.96
C ILE A 410 23.02 -13.56 -8.56
N ARG A 411 22.75 -14.55 -7.73
CA ARG A 411 22.49 -14.36 -6.30
C ARG A 411 23.82 -14.29 -5.54
N PRO A 412 24.07 -13.24 -4.77
CA PRO A 412 25.30 -13.11 -3.96
C PRO A 412 25.53 -14.27 -2.99
N THR A 413 24.48 -15.00 -2.62
CA THR A 413 24.53 -16.15 -1.71
C THR A 413 24.98 -17.44 -2.37
N GLY A 414 25.09 -17.46 -3.71
CA GLY A 414 25.39 -18.64 -4.47
C GLY A 414 24.21 -19.61 -4.65
N LEU A 415 23.03 -19.31 -4.07
CA LEU A 415 21.85 -20.19 -4.22
C LEU A 415 21.41 -20.30 -5.67
N VAL A 416 21.24 -21.52 -6.14
CA VAL A 416 20.78 -21.82 -7.50
C VAL A 416 19.26 -21.93 -7.57
N ASP A 417 18.69 -21.76 -8.77
CA ASP A 417 17.26 -22.03 -8.98
C ASP A 417 16.95 -23.52 -8.70
N PRO A 418 15.71 -23.84 -8.24
CA PRO A 418 15.33 -25.20 -7.88
C PRO A 418 15.43 -26.15 -9.05
N GLU A 419 15.72 -27.40 -8.76
CA GLU A 419 15.53 -28.48 -9.73
C GLU A 419 14.04 -28.70 -9.96
N VAL A 420 13.63 -28.81 -11.23
CA VAL A 420 12.22 -28.96 -11.61
C VAL A 420 11.97 -30.34 -12.15
N GLU A 421 11.01 -31.04 -11.59
CA GLU A 421 10.59 -32.37 -11.99
C GLU A 421 9.15 -32.35 -12.51
N ILE A 422 8.87 -33.04 -13.61
CA ILE A 422 7.51 -33.22 -14.13
C ILE A 422 7.04 -34.62 -13.80
N ARG A 423 5.86 -34.71 -13.22
CA ARG A 423 5.20 -35.97 -12.85
C ARG A 423 3.77 -36.02 -13.41
N PRO A 424 3.22 -37.24 -13.65
CA PRO A 424 1.88 -37.37 -14.19
C PRO A 424 0.80 -36.87 -13.20
N ILE A 425 -0.30 -36.36 -13.75
CA ILE A 425 -1.45 -35.88 -12.95
C ILE A 425 -2.12 -37.05 -12.22
N ARG A 426 -2.17 -38.22 -12.85
CA ARG A 426 -2.76 -39.39 -12.22
C ARG A 426 -1.99 -39.79 -10.97
N GLY A 427 -2.65 -39.76 -9.82
CA GLY A 427 -2.05 -40.05 -8.53
C GLY A 427 -1.28 -38.88 -7.89
N GLN A 428 -1.39 -37.67 -8.44
CA GLN A 428 -0.68 -36.47 -7.96
C GLN A 428 -0.89 -36.21 -6.45
N ILE A 429 -2.06 -36.53 -5.90
CA ILE A 429 -2.39 -36.27 -4.49
C ILE A 429 -1.61 -37.21 -3.57
N ASP A 430 -1.54 -38.49 -3.88
CA ASP A 430 -0.83 -39.49 -3.07
C ASP A 430 0.69 -39.35 -3.23
N ASP A 431 1.16 -39.06 -4.44
CA ASP A 431 2.57 -38.79 -4.72
C ASP A 431 3.05 -37.54 -3.95
N LEU A 432 2.28 -36.48 -3.99
CA LEU A 432 2.58 -35.26 -3.23
C LEU A 432 2.55 -35.50 -1.70
N LEU A 433 1.62 -36.32 -1.21
CA LEU A 433 1.59 -36.71 0.22
C LEU A 433 2.88 -37.40 0.67
N ALA A 434 3.43 -38.27 -0.17
CA ALA A 434 4.72 -38.94 0.12
C ALA A 434 5.87 -37.89 0.17
N GLU A 435 5.92 -36.98 -0.77
CA GLU A 435 6.91 -35.88 -0.78
C GLU A 435 6.77 -34.95 0.42
N ILE A 436 5.54 -34.61 0.82
CA ILE A 436 5.27 -33.80 2.01
C ILE A 436 5.85 -34.48 3.26
N ARG A 437 5.58 -35.76 3.47
CA ARG A 437 6.09 -36.51 4.63
C ARG A 437 7.61 -36.51 4.71
N LEU A 438 8.29 -36.66 3.58
CA LEU A 438 9.76 -36.58 3.51
C LEU A 438 10.29 -35.20 3.91
N ARG A 439 9.57 -34.12 3.60
CA ARG A 439 9.97 -32.74 3.98
C ARG A 439 9.68 -32.46 5.45
N VAL A 440 8.53 -32.91 5.95
CA VAL A 440 8.14 -32.76 7.35
C VAL A 440 9.16 -33.47 8.27
N GLU A 441 9.62 -34.69 7.92
CA GLU A 441 10.68 -35.39 8.65
C GLU A 441 11.99 -34.57 8.75
N ARG A 442 12.27 -33.71 7.77
CA ARG A 442 13.44 -32.82 7.74
C ARG A 442 13.17 -31.45 8.34
N ASN A 443 11.97 -31.22 8.89
CA ASN A 443 11.53 -29.92 9.39
C ASN A 443 11.53 -28.80 8.32
N GLU A 444 11.28 -29.18 7.07
CA GLU A 444 11.17 -28.27 5.92
C GLU A 444 9.71 -27.94 5.63
N ARG A 445 9.44 -26.85 4.87
CA ARG A 445 8.09 -26.39 4.53
C ARG A 445 7.77 -26.64 3.06
N VAL A 446 6.47 -26.79 2.76
CA VAL A 446 5.97 -27.10 1.42
C VAL A 446 4.91 -26.08 1.02
N LEU A 447 5.03 -25.56 -0.21
CA LEU A 447 3.98 -24.75 -0.86
C LEU A 447 3.30 -25.59 -1.95
N VAL A 448 1.97 -25.57 -1.96
CA VAL A 448 1.16 -26.27 -2.96
C VAL A 448 0.26 -25.28 -3.68
N THR A 449 0.35 -25.20 -5.01
CA THR A 449 -0.53 -24.33 -5.79
C THR A 449 -1.58 -25.13 -6.53
N VAL A 450 -2.83 -24.68 -6.39
CA VAL A 450 -4.03 -25.27 -7.00
C VAL A 450 -4.75 -24.24 -7.87
N LEU A 451 -5.74 -24.65 -8.67
CA LEU A 451 -6.44 -23.80 -9.60
C LEU A 451 -7.70 -23.12 -9.02
N THR A 452 -8.34 -23.75 -8.04
CA THR A 452 -9.62 -23.26 -7.49
C THR A 452 -9.63 -23.24 -5.96
N LYS A 453 -10.48 -22.36 -5.39
CA LYS A 453 -10.71 -22.27 -3.95
C LYS A 453 -11.19 -23.62 -3.36
N ARG A 454 -12.17 -24.23 -4.01
CA ARG A 454 -12.70 -25.53 -3.60
C ARG A 454 -11.61 -26.60 -3.56
N MET A 455 -10.73 -26.65 -4.57
CA MET A 455 -9.62 -27.62 -4.57
C MET A 455 -8.65 -27.37 -3.42
N ALA A 456 -8.40 -26.09 -3.05
CA ALA A 456 -7.55 -25.77 -1.90
C ALA A 456 -8.18 -26.25 -0.57
N GLU A 457 -9.48 -26.02 -0.41
CA GLU A 457 -10.25 -26.45 0.76
C GLU A 457 -10.33 -27.98 0.87
N ASP A 458 -10.74 -28.67 -0.22
CA ASP A 458 -10.86 -30.12 -0.27
C ASP A 458 -9.50 -30.82 0.00
N LEU A 459 -8.42 -30.30 -0.61
CA LEU A 459 -7.07 -30.85 -0.42
C LEU A 459 -6.55 -30.61 1.00
N SER A 460 -6.81 -29.45 1.58
CA SER A 460 -6.44 -29.15 2.98
C SER A 460 -7.20 -30.05 3.95
N GLY A 461 -8.49 -30.28 3.72
CA GLY A 461 -9.29 -31.24 4.51
C GLY A 461 -8.71 -32.65 4.47
N TYR A 462 -8.48 -33.18 3.27
CA TYR A 462 -7.92 -34.52 3.07
C TYR A 462 -6.55 -34.68 3.74
N TYR A 463 -5.63 -33.74 3.56
CA TYR A 463 -4.29 -33.80 4.18
C TYR A 463 -4.35 -33.68 5.70
N SER A 464 -5.27 -32.91 6.25
CA SER A 464 -5.50 -32.83 7.69
C SER A 464 -6.02 -34.18 8.26
N GLU A 465 -6.92 -34.86 7.57
CA GLU A 465 -7.46 -36.19 7.97
C GLU A 465 -6.35 -37.25 8.00
N VAL A 466 -5.36 -37.18 7.12
CA VAL A 466 -4.22 -38.12 7.10
C VAL A 466 -3.04 -37.66 7.96
N GLY A 467 -3.25 -36.63 8.81
CA GLY A 467 -2.32 -36.19 9.85
C GLY A 467 -1.25 -35.22 9.43
N VAL A 468 -1.41 -34.53 8.27
CA VAL A 468 -0.51 -33.46 7.85
C VAL A 468 -0.98 -32.14 8.43
N LYS A 469 -0.10 -31.41 9.07
CA LYS A 469 -0.38 -30.01 9.52
C LYS A 469 -0.37 -29.07 8.32
N CYS A 470 -1.53 -28.73 7.80
CA CYS A 470 -1.66 -27.84 6.66
C CYS A 470 -2.67 -26.72 6.90
N ARG A 471 -2.52 -25.65 6.10
CA ARG A 471 -3.47 -24.53 6.00
C ARG A 471 -3.69 -24.20 4.53
N TYR A 472 -4.84 -23.58 4.21
CA TYR A 472 -5.08 -23.08 2.87
C TYR A 472 -5.20 -21.56 2.86
N MET A 473 -4.88 -20.95 1.71
CA MET A 473 -4.93 -19.50 1.51
C MET A 473 -5.59 -19.17 0.17
N HIS A 474 -6.53 -18.24 0.18
CA HIS A 474 -7.20 -17.72 -1.03
C HIS A 474 -7.37 -16.19 -0.99
N SER A 475 -7.92 -15.61 -2.05
CA SER A 475 -8.01 -14.15 -2.25
C SER A 475 -8.93 -13.42 -1.25
N GLU A 476 -9.85 -14.12 -0.60
CA GLU A 476 -10.83 -13.54 0.34
C GLU A 476 -10.32 -13.50 1.80
N ILE A 477 -9.16 -14.09 2.08
CA ILE A 477 -8.52 -14.01 3.39
C ILE A 477 -8.00 -12.59 3.60
N GLU A 478 -8.32 -11.98 4.72
CA GLU A 478 -7.87 -10.64 5.09
C GLU A 478 -6.35 -10.55 5.18
N THR A 479 -5.81 -9.38 4.91
CA THR A 479 -4.35 -9.15 4.88
C THR A 479 -3.65 -9.56 6.17
N LEU A 480 -4.27 -9.31 7.33
CA LEU A 480 -3.74 -9.70 8.64
C LEU A 480 -3.64 -11.22 8.84
N GLU A 481 -4.73 -11.92 8.53
CA GLU A 481 -4.78 -13.35 8.65
C GLU A 481 -3.75 -14.00 7.72
N ARG A 482 -3.60 -13.45 6.53
CA ARG A 482 -2.60 -13.87 5.55
C ARG A 482 -1.17 -13.74 6.08
N VAL A 483 -0.84 -12.63 6.72
CA VAL A 483 0.49 -12.42 7.34
C VAL A 483 0.69 -13.38 8.52
N ARG A 484 -0.35 -13.64 9.32
CA ARG A 484 -0.30 -14.64 10.40
C ARG A 484 -0.02 -16.03 9.85
N LEU A 485 -0.75 -16.46 8.81
CA LEU A 485 -0.53 -17.74 8.15
C LEU A 485 0.92 -17.92 7.69
N LEU A 486 1.50 -16.92 7.08
CA LEU A 486 2.89 -16.99 6.61
C LEU A 486 3.91 -17.05 7.76
N ARG A 487 3.70 -16.23 8.79
CA ARG A 487 4.53 -16.28 10.00
C ARG A 487 4.45 -17.65 10.66
N ASP A 488 3.25 -18.22 10.78
CA ASP A 488 3.02 -19.49 11.43
C ASP A 488 3.62 -20.65 10.61
N LEU A 489 3.60 -20.58 9.26
CA LEU A 489 4.35 -21.50 8.39
C LEU A 489 5.85 -21.44 8.69
N ARG A 490 6.44 -20.23 8.77
CA ARG A 490 7.85 -20.03 9.08
C ARG A 490 8.23 -20.53 10.48
N ARG A 491 7.34 -20.39 11.47
CA ARG A 491 7.54 -20.91 12.84
C ARG A 491 7.37 -22.43 12.93
N GLY A 492 6.78 -23.07 11.92
CA GLY A 492 6.52 -24.49 11.92
C GLY A 492 5.28 -24.92 12.71
N GLU A 493 4.36 -23.98 12.95
CA GLU A 493 3.05 -24.30 13.50
C GLU A 493 2.29 -25.26 12.58
N TYR A 494 2.55 -25.16 11.29
CA TYR A 494 2.13 -26.12 10.26
C TYR A 494 3.19 -26.23 9.16
N ASP A 495 3.12 -27.28 8.35
CA ASP A 495 4.18 -27.69 7.44
C ASP A 495 3.86 -27.39 5.98
N VAL A 496 2.57 -27.31 5.62
CA VAL A 496 2.10 -27.18 4.24
C VAL A 496 1.14 -26.00 4.10
N LEU A 497 1.42 -25.12 3.15
CA LEU A 497 0.51 -24.06 2.74
C LEU A 497 -0.03 -24.35 1.35
N ILE A 498 -1.35 -24.47 1.23
CA ILE A 498 -2.05 -24.73 -0.02
C ILE A 498 -2.74 -23.44 -0.49
N GLY A 499 -2.60 -23.05 -1.76
CA GLY A 499 -3.25 -21.84 -2.22
C GLY A 499 -3.37 -21.71 -3.73
N ILE A 500 -4.24 -20.80 -4.18
CA ILE A 500 -4.49 -20.57 -5.60
C ILE A 500 -3.39 -19.72 -6.21
N ASN A 501 -3.02 -18.65 -5.55
CA ASN A 501 -2.07 -17.66 -6.05
C ASN A 501 -1.15 -17.19 -4.91
N LEU A 502 -0.28 -18.11 -4.49
CA LEU A 502 0.71 -17.83 -3.43
C LEU A 502 1.82 -16.86 -3.87
N LEU A 503 1.75 -16.37 -5.12
CA LEU A 503 2.82 -15.62 -5.76
C LEU A 503 2.75 -14.12 -5.56
N ARG A 504 1.55 -13.58 -5.32
CA ARG A 504 1.31 -12.12 -5.40
C ARG A 504 2.01 -11.29 -4.32
N GLU A 505 2.73 -11.93 -3.38
CA GLU A 505 3.05 -11.24 -2.14
C GLU A 505 4.53 -11.08 -1.80
N GLY A 506 5.45 -11.20 -2.74
CA GLY A 506 6.86 -10.86 -2.51
C GLY A 506 7.53 -11.60 -1.32
N LEU A 507 6.94 -12.70 -0.85
CA LEU A 507 7.30 -13.35 0.39
C LEU A 507 8.63 -14.07 0.34
N ASP A 508 9.44 -13.80 1.33
CA ASP A 508 10.70 -14.47 1.59
C ASP A 508 10.49 -15.63 2.55
N LEU A 509 10.48 -16.86 2.03
CA LEU A 509 10.25 -18.09 2.79
C LEU A 509 11.45 -19.04 2.65
N PRO A 510 12.56 -18.78 3.35
CA PRO A 510 13.76 -19.59 3.23
C PRO A 510 13.59 -21.02 3.75
N GLU A 511 12.54 -21.31 4.51
CA GLU A 511 12.22 -22.62 5.06
C GLU A 511 11.52 -23.54 4.04
N VAL A 512 11.07 -23.00 2.89
CA VAL A 512 10.37 -23.73 1.84
C VAL A 512 11.36 -24.48 0.95
N SER A 513 11.38 -25.80 1.05
CA SER A 513 12.24 -26.68 0.24
C SER A 513 11.50 -27.28 -0.95
N LEU A 514 10.17 -27.38 -0.91
CA LEU A 514 9.38 -27.93 -1.99
C LEU A 514 8.25 -27.00 -2.41
N VAL A 515 8.14 -26.80 -3.72
CA VAL A 515 6.98 -26.19 -4.36
C VAL A 515 6.33 -27.20 -5.27
N ALA A 516 5.05 -27.47 -5.06
CA ALA A 516 4.25 -28.37 -5.87
C ALA A 516 3.19 -27.58 -6.66
N ILE A 517 3.12 -27.80 -7.96
CA ILE A 517 2.15 -27.17 -8.86
C ILE A 517 1.24 -28.27 -9.41
N LEU A 518 0.02 -28.33 -8.92
CA LEU A 518 -0.97 -29.30 -9.40
C LEU A 518 -1.61 -28.81 -10.68
N ASP A 519 -1.95 -29.75 -11.58
CA ASP A 519 -2.55 -29.44 -12.88
C ASP A 519 -1.80 -28.34 -13.63
N ALA A 520 -0.49 -28.49 -13.75
CA ALA A 520 0.39 -27.48 -14.34
C ALA A 520 0.17 -27.27 -15.84
N ASP A 521 -0.40 -28.24 -16.55
CA ASP A 521 -0.71 -28.22 -17.98
C ASP A 521 -2.06 -27.55 -18.32
N LYS A 522 -2.84 -27.13 -17.32
CA LYS A 522 -4.08 -26.38 -17.54
C LYS A 522 -3.75 -24.92 -17.81
N GLU A 523 -3.47 -24.63 -19.10
CA GLU A 523 -3.07 -23.28 -19.53
C GLU A 523 -4.07 -22.22 -19.10
N GLY A 524 -3.54 -21.07 -18.65
CA GLY A 524 -4.29 -19.92 -18.18
C GLY A 524 -3.38 -18.96 -17.42
N PHE A 525 -3.95 -17.88 -16.88
CA PHE A 525 -3.20 -16.86 -16.17
C PHE A 525 -2.32 -17.41 -15.04
N LEU A 526 -2.83 -18.40 -14.27
CA LEU A 526 -2.13 -19.01 -13.13
C LEU A 526 -1.06 -20.05 -13.56
N ARG A 527 -1.02 -20.43 -14.81
CA ARG A 527 -0.11 -21.42 -15.38
C ARG A 527 0.65 -20.88 -16.60
N SER A 528 0.69 -19.53 -16.75
CA SER A 528 1.57 -18.88 -17.71
C SER A 528 3.04 -19.12 -17.35
N SER A 529 3.94 -19.02 -18.32
CA SER A 529 5.39 -19.21 -18.10
C SER A 529 5.92 -18.31 -16.97
N GLY A 530 5.52 -17.05 -16.92
CA GLY A 530 5.88 -16.11 -15.84
C GLY A 530 5.38 -16.57 -14.46
N SER A 531 4.12 -17.02 -14.35
CA SER A 531 3.55 -17.56 -13.11
C SER A 531 4.30 -18.82 -12.65
N LEU A 532 4.63 -19.73 -13.57
CA LEU A 532 5.39 -20.95 -13.26
C LEU A 532 6.79 -20.61 -12.73
N ILE A 533 7.55 -19.74 -13.44
CA ILE A 533 8.90 -19.30 -13.02
C ILE A 533 8.86 -18.69 -11.62
N GLN A 534 7.88 -17.85 -11.34
CA GLN A 534 7.76 -17.21 -10.02
C GLN A 534 7.41 -18.20 -8.91
N THR A 535 6.53 -19.16 -9.20
CA THR A 535 6.16 -20.22 -8.26
C THR A 535 7.36 -21.10 -7.95
N ILE A 536 8.04 -21.59 -8.98
CA ILE A 536 9.27 -22.36 -8.87
C ILE A 536 10.31 -21.60 -8.04
N GLY A 537 10.49 -20.31 -8.32
CA GLY A 537 11.43 -19.42 -7.63
C GLY A 537 11.20 -19.26 -6.13
N ARG A 538 10.03 -19.66 -5.59
CA ARG A 538 9.79 -19.65 -4.13
C ARG A 538 10.67 -20.64 -3.37
N ALA A 539 11.06 -21.75 -3.99
CA ALA A 539 12.01 -22.70 -3.40
C ALA A 539 13.48 -22.34 -3.66
N ALA A 540 13.77 -21.28 -4.42
CA ALA A 540 15.15 -20.86 -4.78
C ALA A 540 15.96 -20.29 -3.60
N ARG A 541 15.37 -20.17 -2.41
CA ARG A 541 16.05 -19.68 -1.19
C ARG A 541 16.50 -20.80 -0.26
N HIS A 542 16.11 -22.02 -0.57
CA HIS A 542 16.51 -23.21 0.18
C HIS A 542 17.61 -23.96 -0.55
N LEU A 543 18.62 -24.46 0.16
CA LEU A 543 19.75 -25.19 -0.41
C LEU A 543 19.32 -26.43 -1.18
N SER A 544 18.30 -27.14 -0.70
CA SER A 544 17.71 -28.33 -1.31
C SER A 544 16.38 -28.01 -1.99
N GLY A 545 16.24 -26.79 -2.54
CA GLY A 545 15.01 -26.36 -3.18
C GLY A 545 14.65 -27.22 -4.40
N ARG A 546 13.40 -27.70 -4.46
CA ARG A 546 12.83 -28.48 -5.58
C ARG A 546 11.45 -27.97 -5.96
N ALA A 547 11.11 -28.14 -7.22
CA ALA A 547 9.75 -27.89 -7.71
C ALA A 547 9.23 -29.14 -8.44
N ILE A 548 7.98 -29.51 -8.18
CA ILE A 548 7.29 -30.60 -8.87
C ILE A 548 6.09 -30.01 -9.60
N LEU A 549 6.06 -30.23 -10.92
CA LEU A 549 4.95 -29.87 -11.78
C LEU A 549 4.18 -31.14 -12.16
N TYR A 550 2.93 -31.24 -11.74
CA TYR A 550 2.07 -32.34 -12.16
C TYR A 550 1.40 -31.98 -13.48
N ALA A 551 1.81 -32.65 -14.55
CA ALA A 551 1.37 -32.37 -15.92
C ALA A 551 1.42 -33.66 -16.77
N ASP A 552 0.37 -33.89 -17.55
CA ASP A 552 0.33 -34.98 -18.56
C ASP A 552 0.78 -34.48 -19.93
N VAL A 553 0.70 -33.16 -20.18
CA VAL A 553 1.06 -32.52 -21.45
C VAL A 553 2.12 -31.46 -21.23
N MET A 554 3.19 -31.49 -22.04
CA MET A 554 4.20 -30.45 -22.07
C MET A 554 3.68 -29.23 -22.85
N THR A 555 3.13 -28.25 -22.16
CA THR A 555 2.65 -27.00 -22.76
C THR A 555 3.81 -26.06 -23.10
N ASP A 556 3.57 -25.06 -23.96
CA ASP A 556 4.58 -24.05 -24.28
C ASP A 556 4.96 -23.20 -23.05
N SER A 557 4.02 -22.97 -22.14
CA SER A 557 4.26 -22.28 -20.88
C SER A 557 5.20 -23.06 -19.96
N ILE A 558 4.98 -24.38 -19.83
CA ILE A 558 5.87 -25.27 -19.06
C ILE A 558 7.26 -25.30 -19.70
N ARG A 559 7.35 -25.51 -21.00
CA ARG A 559 8.63 -25.57 -21.71
C ARG A 559 9.47 -24.32 -21.50
N ARG A 560 8.87 -23.14 -21.72
CA ARG A 560 9.56 -21.85 -21.50
C ARG A 560 9.98 -21.66 -20.03
N ALA A 561 9.16 -22.10 -19.08
CA ALA A 561 9.51 -22.01 -17.66
C ALA A 561 10.70 -22.90 -17.29
N LEU A 562 10.76 -24.12 -17.83
CA LEU A 562 11.89 -25.04 -17.66
C LEU A 562 13.16 -24.49 -18.29
N ASP A 563 13.10 -24.09 -19.57
CA ASP A 563 14.25 -23.58 -20.32
C ASP A 563 14.87 -22.38 -19.58
N GLU A 564 14.06 -21.45 -19.10
CA GLU A 564 14.54 -20.27 -18.38
C GLU A 564 15.09 -20.62 -16.97
N THR A 565 14.44 -21.54 -16.27
CA THR A 565 14.93 -21.98 -14.95
C THR A 565 16.27 -22.69 -15.07
N ASP A 566 16.43 -23.55 -16.07
CA ASP A 566 17.68 -24.26 -16.34
C ASP A 566 18.79 -23.33 -16.82
N ARG A 567 18.46 -22.33 -17.64
CA ARG A 567 19.40 -21.27 -18.04
C ARG A 567 19.94 -20.52 -16.82
N ARG A 568 19.03 -20.05 -15.93
CA ARG A 568 19.41 -19.33 -14.71
C ARG A 568 20.26 -20.19 -13.78
N ARG A 569 19.87 -21.45 -13.63
CA ARG A 569 20.59 -22.43 -12.83
C ARG A 569 22.02 -22.64 -13.35
N THR A 570 22.19 -22.84 -14.65
CA THR A 570 23.49 -23.02 -15.31
C THR A 570 24.38 -21.79 -15.11
N VAL A 571 23.86 -20.58 -15.33
CA VAL A 571 24.60 -19.34 -15.16
C VAL A 571 25.07 -19.18 -13.71
N GLN A 572 24.20 -19.44 -12.72
CA GLN A 572 24.57 -19.35 -11.31
C GLN A 572 25.60 -20.40 -10.91
N GLN A 573 25.48 -21.62 -11.39
CA GLN A 573 26.46 -22.71 -11.11
C GLN A 573 27.84 -22.38 -11.67
N ALA A 574 27.92 -21.94 -12.92
CA ALA A 574 29.17 -21.52 -13.55
C ALA A 574 29.85 -20.39 -12.77
N HIS A 575 29.07 -19.38 -12.33
CA HIS A 575 29.59 -18.30 -11.51
C HIS A 575 30.12 -18.78 -10.15
N ASN A 576 29.39 -19.71 -9.50
CA ASN A 576 29.83 -20.29 -8.23
C ASN A 576 31.15 -21.06 -8.36
N GLU A 577 31.28 -21.85 -9.43
CA GLU A 577 32.50 -22.62 -9.72
C GLU A 577 33.69 -21.70 -10.01
N GLU A 578 33.50 -20.69 -10.87
CA GLU A 578 34.55 -19.73 -11.22
C GLU A 578 35.08 -18.95 -10.00
N HIS A 579 34.17 -18.60 -9.07
CA HIS A 579 34.54 -17.77 -7.91
C HIS A 579 34.69 -18.57 -6.61
N GLY A 580 34.59 -19.90 -6.64
CA GLY A 580 34.70 -20.78 -5.47
C GLY A 580 33.63 -20.50 -4.40
N ILE A 581 32.39 -20.12 -4.84
CA ILE A 581 31.31 -19.77 -3.92
C ILE A 581 30.56 -21.05 -3.52
N THR A 582 30.50 -21.30 -2.22
CA THR A 582 29.63 -22.34 -1.66
C THR A 582 28.26 -21.72 -1.34
N PRO A 583 27.16 -22.26 -1.90
CA PRO A 583 25.82 -21.74 -1.60
C PRO A 583 25.49 -21.73 -0.11
N THR A 584 24.96 -20.62 0.38
CA THR A 584 24.58 -20.46 1.79
C THR A 584 23.13 -19.98 1.91
N SER A 585 22.37 -20.57 2.83
CA SER A 585 21.03 -20.11 3.14
C SER A 585 21.06 -18.78 3.91
N ILE A 586 20.15 -17.88 3.58
CA ILE A 586 19.98 -16.63 4.32
C ILE A 586 18.98 -16.89 5.44
N MET A 587 19.42 -16.88 6.68
CA MET A 587 18.53 -16.81 7.83
C MET A 587 18.26 -15.34 8.16
N ARG A 588 17.13 -14.80 7.75
CA ARG A 588 16.64 -13.51 8.24
C ARG A 588 15.83 -13.73 9.51
N SER A 589 16.06 -12.89 10.52
CA SER A 589 15.27 -12.93 11.76
C SER A 589 13.78 -12.73 11.45
N LEU A 590 12.94 -13.55 12.08
CA LEU A 590 11.47 -13.59 11.89
C LEU A 590 10.76 -12.28 12.25
N ASP A 591 11.38 -11.41 13.02
CA ASP A 591 10.65 -10.41 13.81
C ASP A 591 10.57 -9.00 13.22
N MET A 592 11.39 -8.62 12.24
CA MET A 592 11.55 -7.20 11.98
C MET A 592 10.68 -6.61 10.85
N SER A 593 10.39 -7.34 9.77
CA SER A 593 9.73 -6.72 8.62
C SER A 593 8.19 -6.78 8.65
N LEU A 594 7.62 -7.90 9.07
CA LEU A 594 6.18 -8.13 9.05
C LEU A 594 5.44 -7.56 10.27
N VAL A 595 6.05 -7.63 11.45
CA VAL A 595 5.45 -7.11 12.70
C VAL A 595 5.45 -5.58 12.73
N HIS A 596 6.47 -4.91 12.18
CA HIS A 596 6.48 -3.44 12.08
C HIS A 596 5.47 -2.93 11.05
N ILE A 597 5.29 -3.64 9.93
CA ILE A 597 4.25 -3.33 8.94
C ILE A 597 2.86 -3.45 9.56
N LEU A 598 2.64 -4.53 10.33
CA LEU A 598 1.38 -4.74 11.05
C LEU A 598 1.16 -3.73 12.17
N LYS A 599 2.22 -3.34 12.91
CA LYS A 599 2.10 -2.30 13.93
C LYS A 599 1.81 -0.93 13.33
N ALA A 600 2.34 -0.61 12.15
CA ALA A 600 2.03 0.63 11.45
C ALA A 600 0.60 0.65 10.88
N GLU A 601 0.06 -0.51 10.48
CA GLU A 601 -1.34 -0.63 10.02
C GLU A 601 -2.36 -0.73 11.18
N TYR A 602 -1.92 -1.10 12.40
CA TYR A 602 -2.81 -1.43 13.52
C TYR A 602 -2.42 -0.79 14.87
N ALA A 603 -1.48 0.13 14.88
CA ALA A 603 -1.12 0.86 16.11
C ALA A 603 -2.29 1.65 16.70
N ASP A 604 -3.32 1.94 15.91
CA ASP A 604 -4.53 2.65 16.34
C ASP A 604 -5.66 1.76 16.90
N LEU A 605 -5.57 0.44 16.77
CA LEU A 605 -6.56 -0.45 17.42
C LEU A 605 -6.20 -0.80 18.87
N THR A 606 -5.03 -0.37 19.35
CA THR A 606 -4.55 -0.65 20.72
C THR A 606 -4.14 0.59 21.52
N SER A 607 -4.35 1.79 21.00
CA SER A 607 -4.18 3.01 21.78
C SER A 607 -5.49 3.47 22.37
N GLN A 608 -6.00 2.76 23.33
CA GLN A 608 -6.65 3.20 24.57
C GLN A 608 -7.17 1.97 25.30
N ASP A 609 -6.47 1.66 26.38
CA ASP A 609 -6.92 0.79 27.46
C ASP A 609 -7.64 -0.50 27.02
N ASP A 610 -6.87 -1.57 26.85
CA ASP A 610 -7.16 -2.86 27.43
C ASP A 610 -6.11 -3.85 26.90
N ALA A 611 -4.95 -3.88 27.57
CA ALA A 611 -4.13 -5.08 27.57
C ALA A 611 -5.01 -6.18 28.18
N VAL A 612 -5.57 -7.03 27.31
CA VAL A 612 -6.24 -8.25 27.79
C VAL A 612 -5.20 -8.99 28.60
N PRO A 613 -5.38 -9.22 29.90
CA PRO A 613 -4.44 -9.94 30.73
C PRO A 613 -4.18 -11.30 30.13
N GLU A 614 -2.94 -11.77 30.13
CA GLU A 614 -2.65 -13.17 29.84
C GLU A 614 -3.22 -14.03 30.96
N PHE A 615 -4.16 -14.92 30.63
CA PHE A 615 -4.79 -15.83 31.58
C PHE A 615 -4.03 -17.15 31.55
N ASN A 616 -3.58 -17.60 32.72
CA ASN A 616 -2.89 -18.89 32.87
C ASN A 616 -3.84 -20.01 33.25
N THR A 617 -5.08 -19.72 33.62
CA THR A 617 -6.09 -20.71 34.02
C THR A 617 -7.50 -20.33 33.52
N GLN A 618 -8.32 -21.35 33.26
CA GLN A 618 -9.73 -21.20 32.86
C GLN A 618 -10.53 -20.37 33.90
N GLN A 619 -10.27 -20.55 35.20
CA GLN A 619 -10.94 -19.82 36.27
C GLN A 619 -10.65 -18.34 36.28
N GLU A 620 -9.43 -17.94 35.88
CA GLU A 620 -9.07 -16.50 35.74
C GLU A 620 -9.81 -15.88 34.55
N LEU A 621 -9.92 -16.58 33.43
CA LEU A 621 -10.66 -16.14 32.25
C LEU A 621 -12.15 -15.97 32.54
N ASP A 622 -12.78 -16.96 33.21
CA ASP A 622 -14.20 -16.91 33.59
C ASP A 622 -14.51 -15.76 34.57
N SER A 623 -13.61 -15.54 35.52
CA SER A 623 -13.73 -14.42 36.46
C SER A 623 -13.65 -13.06 35.76
N TYR A 624 -12.76 -12.93 34.77
CA TYR A 624 -12.60 -11.72 33.98
C TYR A 624 -13.79 -11.47 33.05
N ILE A 625 -14.31 -12.50 32.38
CA ILE A 625 -15.54 -12.42 31.59
C ILE A 625 -16.72 -11.99 32.47
N GLY A 626 -16.87 -12.55 33.66
CA GLY A 626 -17.92 -12.16 34.62
C GLY A 626 -17.83 -10.69 35.03
N LYS A 627 -16.62 -10.13 35.18
CA LYS A 627 -16.41 -8.72 35.45
C LYS A 627 -16.84 -7.84 34.27
N LEU A 628 -16.42 -8.18 33.04
CA LEU A 628 -16.81 -7.48 31.83
C LEU A 628 -18.34 -7.51 31.60
N GLU A 629 -19.02 -8.62 31.92
CA GLU A 629 -20.48 -8.70 31.85
C GLU A 629 -21.18 -7.76 32.87
N SER A 630 -20.60 -7.64 34.05
CA SER A 630 -21.10 -6.69 35.07
C SER A 630 -20.94 -5.25 34.59
N ASP A 631 -19.75 -4.92 34.07
CA ASP A 631 -19.45 -3.56 33.58
C ASP A 631 -20.30 -3.21 32.34
N MET A 632 -20.57 -4.17 31.45
CA MET A 632 -21.47 -4.02 30.30
C MET A 632 -22.91 -3.67 30.76
N ARG A 633 -23.42 -4.41 31.76
CA ARG A 633 -24.75 -4.18 32.30
C ARG A 633 -24.84 -2.81 33.01
N GLU A 634 -23.78 -2.39 33.66
CA GLU A 634 -23.72 -1.07 34.33
C GLU A 634 -23.68 0.06 33.30
N ALA A 635 -22.86 -0.08 32.22
CA ALA A 635 -22.81 0.85 31.10
C ALA A 635 -24.20 0.98 30.43
N ALA A 636 -24.86 -0.15 30.17
CA ALA A 636 -26.20 -0.16 29.59
C ALA A 636 -27.25 0.56 30.50
N LYS A 637 -27.17 0.41 31.83
CA LYS A 637 -28.03 1.11 32.77
C LYS A 637 -27.79 2.62 32.79
N LYS A 638 -26.55 3.05 32.51
CA LYS A 638 -26.16 4.46 32.39
C LYS A 638 -26.42 5.08 31.03
N PHE A 639 -27.02 4.31 30.10
CA PHE A 639 -27.27 4.70 28.71
C PHE A 639 -25.99 4.94 27.88
N GLU A 640 -24.85 4.41 28.32
CA GLU A 640 -23.56 4.43 27.59
C GLU A 640 -23.51 3.29 26.57
N PHE A 641 -24.38 3.37 25.56
CA PHE A 641 -24.61 2.24 24.59
C PHE A 641 -23.39 1.86 23.78
N GLU A 642 -22.53 2.80 23.40
CA GLU A 642 -21.29 2.51 22.67
C GLU A 642 -20.29 1.72 23.53
N LYS A 643 -20.17 2.09 24.81
CA LYS A 643 -19.33 1.38 25.78
C LYS A 643 -19.87 -0.03 26.05
N ALA A 644 -21.19 -0.15 26.22
CA ALA A 644 -21.84 -1.45 26.40
C ALA A 644 -21.66 -2.36 25.16
N ALA A 645 -21.71 -1.81 23.94
CA ALA A 645 -21.46 -2.56 22.72
C ALA A 645 -20.01 -3.05 22.63
N LYS A 646 -19.01 -2.21 22.91
CA LYS A 646 -17.59 -2.60 22.96
C LYS A 646 -17.34 -3.71 23.97
N LEU A 647 -17.89 -3.61 25.18
CA LEU A 647 -17.75 -4.65 26.20
C LEU A 647 -18.39 -5.96 25.78
N ARG A 648 -19.57 -5.92 25.12
CA ARG A 648 -20.22 -7.11 24.55
C ARG A 648 -19.34 -7.80 23.51
N ASP A 649 -18.74 -7.03 22.62
CA ASP A 649 -17.91 -7.57 21.53
C ASP A 649 -16.61 -8.17 22.10
N ASN A 650 -16.00 -7.53 23.11
CA ASN A 650 -14.87 -8.09 23.85
C ASN A 650 -15.22 -9.41 24.55
N ILE A 651 -16.39 -9.50 25.20
CA ILE A 651 -16.87 -10.73 25.84
C ILE A 651 -17.07 -11.84 24.80
N LYS A 652 -17.61 -11.52 23.63
CA LYS A 652 -17.80 -12.46 22.53
C LYS A 652 -16.48 -13.01 22.02
N ASP A 653 -15.47 -12.17 21.86
CA ASP A 653 -14.13 -12.54 21.43
C ASP A 653 -13.42 -13.43 22.45
N LEU A 654 -13.55 -13.09 23.74
CA LEU A 654 -12.99 -13.92 24.83
C LEU A 654 -13.65 -15.30 24.90
N ARG A 655 -14.98 -15.39 24.76
CA ARG A 655 -15.70 -16.65 24.71
C ARG A 655 -15.40 -17.47 23.47
N THR A 656 -15.12 -16.84 22.34
CA THR A 656 -14.67 -17.54 21.13
C THR A 656 -13.27 -18.11 21.32
N LYS A 657 -12.41 -17.42 22.06
CA LYS A 657 -11.09 -17.94 22.47
C LYS A 657 -11.19 -19.08 23.47
N GLU A 658 -12.16 -19.06 24.38
CA GLU A 658 -12.46 -20.16 25.31
C GLU A 658 -12.76 -21.47 24.58
N PHE A 659 -13.52 -21.43 23.48
CA PHE A 659 -13.82 -22.60 22.63
C PHE A 659 -12.59 -23.17 21.90
N LEU A 660 -11.50 -22.39 21.81
CA LEU A 660 -10.23 -22.80 21.20
C LEU A 660 -9.22 -23.39 22.21
N PHE A 661 -9.49 -23.26 23.52
CA PHE A 661 -8.66 -23.82 24.61
C PHE A 661 -9.28 -25.04 25.27
N SER A 662 -10.54 -25.40 24.96
CA SER A 662 -11.19 -26.67 25.35
C SER A 662 -11.06 -27.71 24.22
#